data_1dc9911458fb4fd885969613688d6f00
#
_entry.id   1dc9911458fb4fd885969613688d6f00
#
_cell.length_a   1.000
_cell.length_b   1.000
_cell.length_c   1.000
_cell.angle_alpha   90.00
_cell.angle_beta   90.00
_cell.angle_gamma   90.00
#
_symmetry.space_group_name_H-M   'P 1'
#
loop_
_entity.id
_entity.type
_entity.pdbx_description
1 polymer ?
#
loop_
_entity_poly.entity_id
_entity_poly.type
_entity_poly.pdbx_seq_one_letter_code
_entity_poly.pdbx_strand_id
1 'polypeptide(L)'
;MPKLLLSILFLLVTLVANGQNTVAEEVVKIDASSATVHSWFQQIERQTKITLSYNPSLINLNKRIGIGVSGKMKVTQLLEIILNEYEYNLIPLDNRKLLIQIKNKKKQTKPIKIESSIEDFMLSINTNAATVKDWFALIEQQAHISLSYPADRINLTRIVKFQRHGHISVKQLIATLLKDYEYKLTNSENKRLKIEIVKAKNVFVTGIVEEAETGEKLFGATVSIADKNGTKALTATDKNGTFCLTTNRGTINLIVSCMGYSPYETTIDIQNNIQKTITLEPIPYQIKAVQVQQHKSKEDFTDAAPSNMLSFSNSDLFSQIRILPGVSLATANTGYNVAGGGTDENLILLEGIPIYSPNHLNTLLPIFNGDAIKSASFYNGYIPTQYEGRLSSVMDVKLRNGNKNKFEHTVSLDVASVSAVSEGPIVKNKLSYLVGTRRSWLDLFDKYFGADKYSTHIFNDINTKLSWDIDSVTTLQLSIYNSNDRYKEPSNEYKNAVLAWNTQLYALQFNTIINRRLTNSSSIAFTYNKSSADAKAFVLRANKFVESGAKHLYANTDFSYQFNSYYKINWGLKTDFGLYKLAGFGRGLYNEKEPIKQISAFVDNKIYITNWLYAQAGLHYVLYAPNHYKTYQSLQPRLILKATVNNKNLFYLTFLKMEQYFHHVLVSNISAPFDFIMPSIKSFKPLTAIHYEAGWKHYLHTGIIELSAYYKRRNNLLAFRPNSFIEDSRWDKYMMAGNGESYGVNLYMFNQWRKLSWQLSYGFSKSKEWYAELPQFGKIPSLFDLPHNFNAFVSYKMFKHPTFTIGTTIYSGKFPYDSFYGDENNRLETFRTQRDPTRYRIDASYDFRKEFKHAKFFLRFGLYNILGNPSKDELSFNFSYKLNGGCIPFGAITYKF
;
A
#
# COMPACT_ATOMS: atom_id res chain seq x y z
N MET A 1 -27.99 17.75 10.26
CA MET A 1 -27.54 16.87 9.16
C MET A 1 -26.84 15.56 9.57
N PRO A 2 -26.30 15.35 10.81
CA PRO A 2 -25.74 14.03 11.13
C PRO A 2 -26.74 12.89 11.40
N LYS A 3 -27.98 13.22 11.77
CA LYS A 3 -29.02 12.21 12.02
C LYS A 3 -29.63 11.59 10.75
N LEU A 4 -29.56 12.30 9.62
CA LEU A 4 -30.09 11.82 8.34
C LEU A 4 -29.16 10.80 7.67
N LEU A 5 -27.83 10.96 7.81
CA LEU A 5 -26.84 10.00 7.29
C LEU A 5 -26.82 8.68 8.07
N LEU A 6 -27.03 8.75 9.38
CA LEU A 6 -27.11 7.53 10.21
C LEU A 6 -28.40 6.73 9.92
N SER A 7 -29.51 7.44 9.62
CA SER A 7 -30.77 6.81 9.23
C SER A 7 -30.72 6.17 7.85
N ILE A 8 -29.97 6.75 6.92
CA ILE A 8 -29.78 6.18 5.57
C ILE A 8 -28.86 4.95 5.63
N LEU A 9 -27.82 4.99 6.47
CA LEU A 9 -26.94 3.81 6.67
C LEU A 9 -27.67 2.66 7.38
N PHE A 10 -28.56 2.97 8.33
CA PHE A 10 -29.39 1.98 9.01
C PHE A 10 -30.50 1.42 8.10
N LEU A 11 -31.06 2.26 7.21
CA LEU A 11 -32.02 1.83 6.20
C LEU A 11 -31.42 0.93 5.12
N LEU A 12 -30.17 1.19 4.74
CA LEU A 12 -29.40 0.33 3.79
C LEU A 12 -29.03 -1.02 4.41
N VAL A 13 -28.73 -1.08 5.71
CA VAL A 13 -28.45 -2.32 6.43
C VAL A 13 -29.73 -3.13 6.67
N THR A 14 -30.86 -2.48 6.88
CA THR A 14 -32.17 -3.18 7.09
C THR A 14 -32.80 -3.63 5.77
N LEU A 15 -32.48 -3.02 4.63
CA LEU A 15 -32.96 -3.45 3.32
C LEU A 15 -32.21 -4.69 2.76
N VAL A 16 -31.01 -4.98 3.26
CA VAL A 16 -30.27 -6.20 2.89
C VAL A 16 -30.61 -7.40 3.83
N ALA A 17 -31.23 -7.16 4.98
CA ALA A 17 -31.59 -8.22 5.95
C ALA A 17 -33.00 -8.81 5.76
N ASN A 18 -33.84 -8.26 4.88
CA ASN A 18 -35.14 -8.84 4.50
C ASN A 18 -35.03 -9.61 3.16
N GLY A 19 -34.07 -10.53 3.08
CA GLY A 19 -34.16 -11.65 2.14
C GLY A 19 -35.41 -12.45 2.48
N GLN A 20 -36.35 -12.49 1.55
CA GLN A 20 -37.58 -13.28 1.63
C GLN A 20 -37.28 -14.68 2.15
N ASN A 21 -37.60 -14.98 3.40
CA ASN A 21 -37.78 -16.34 3.84
C ASN A 21 -38.99 -16.88 3.05
N THR A 22 -38.70 -17.56 1.94
CA THR A 22 -39.75 -18.25 1.18
C THR A 22 -40.32 -19.32 2.11
N VAL A 23 -41.61 -19.43 2.14
CA VAL A 23 -42.41 -20.44 2.87
C VAL A 23 -41.85 -21.86 2.71
N ALA A 24 -41.09 -22.10 1.67
CA ALA A 24 -40.40 -23.36 1.32
C ALA A 24 -39.16 -23.70 2.16
N GLU A 25 -38.56 -22.76 2.84
CA GLU A 25 -37.33 -22.92 3.64
C GLU A 25 -37.60 -23.22 5.13
N GLU A 26 -38.84 -23.15 5.59
CA GLU A 26 -39.18 -23.47 6.97
C GLU A 26 -38.91 -24.95 7.32
N VAL A 27 -38.60 -25.20 8.60
CA VAL A 27 -38.11 -26.50 9.08
C VAL A 27 -39.11 -27.13 9.98
N VAL A 28 -39.43 -28.43 9.72
CA VAL A 28 -40.33 -29.28 10.50
C VAL A 28 -39.54 -30.33 11.29
N LYS A 29 -39.88 -30.53 12.55
CA LYS A 29 -39.31 -31.58 13.37
C LYS A 29 -40.05 -32.91 13.11
N ILE A 30 -39.33 -33.93 12.71
CA ILE A 30 -39.87 -35.28 12.42
C ILE A 30 -39.87 -36.09 13.72
N ASP A 31 -41.04 -36.32 14.30
CA ASP A 31 -41.22 -37.04 15.54
C ASP A 31 -41.73 -38.50 15.34
N ALA A 32 -42.09 -38.90 14.11
CA ALA A 32 -42.61 -40.22 13.79
C ALA A 32 -41.82 -40.86 12.64
N SER A 33 -41.51 -42.15 12.75
CA SER A 33 -40.82 -42.89 11.67
C SER A 33 -41.73 -43.24 10.48
N SER A 34 -43.07 -43.21 10.65
CA SER A 34 -44.03 -43.50 9.57
C SER A 34 -45.39 -42.90 9.94
N ALA A 35 -46.00 -42.17 9.02
CA ALA A 35 -47.34 -41.60 9.16
C ALA A 35 -48.07 -41.54 7.82
N THR A 36 -49.38 -41.26 7.82
CA THR A 36 -50.13 -41.04 6.57
C THR A 36 -49.77 -39.71 5.93
N VAL A 37 -49.95 -39.59 4.63
CA VAL A 37 -49.76 -38.31 3.88
C VAL A 37 -50.54 -37.19 4.54
N HIS A 38 -51.78 -37.46 4.94
CA HIS A 38 -52.62 -36.51 5.66
C HIS A 38 -51.99 -36.06 7.01
N SER A 39 -51.50 -37.00 7.79
CA SER A 39 -50.80 -36.69 9.08
C SER A 39 -49.54 -35.86 8.86
N TRP A 40 -48.75 -36.14 7.83
CA TRP A 40 -47.54 -35.34 7.50
C TRP A 40 -47.91 -33.93 7.08
N PHE A 41 -48.95 -33.74 6.30
CA PHE A 41 -49.46 -32.40 5.95
C PHE A 41 -49.92 -31.62 7.18
N GLN A 42 -50.69 -32.26 8.06
CA GLN A 42 -51.08 -31.63 9.32
C GLN A 42 -49.87 -31.27 10.22
N GLN A 43 -48.82 -32.10 10.23
CA GLN A 43 -47.62 -31.81 11.00
C GLN A 43 -46.87 -30.59 10.45
N ILE A 44 -46.77 -30.47 9.13
CA ILE A 44 -46.21 -29.28 8.47
C ILE A 44 -47.00 -28.03 8.87
N GLU A 45 -48.34 -28.07 8.74
CA GLU A 45 -49.19 -26.94 9.05
C GLU A 45 -49.12 -26.49 10.50
N ARG A 46 -49.09 -27.46 11.43
CA ARG A 46 -49.01 -27.17 12.89
C ARG A 46 -47.69 -26.60 13.30
N GLN A 47 -46.59 -27.08 12.78
CA GLN A 47 -45.26 -26.66 13.24
C GLN A 47 -44.80 -25.38 12.55
N THR A 48 -45.20 -25.14 11.30
CA THR A 48 -44.72 -23.97 10.51
C THR A 48 -45.77 -22.88 10.34
N LYS A 49 -47.03 -23.15 10.72
CA LYS A 49 -48.20 -22.28 10.46
C LYS A 49 -48.41 -21.97 8.97
N ILE A 50 -47.89 -22.84 8.09
CA ILE A 50 -48.12 -22.78 6.64
C ILE A 50 -49.39 -23.54 6.35
N THR A 51 -50.32 -22.95 5.59
CA THR A 51 -51.49 -23.66 5.09
C THR A 51 -51.16 -24.31 3.77
N LEU A 52 -51.33 -25.64 3.68
CA LEU A 52 -51.15 -26.38 2.43
C LEU A 52 -52.46 -26.46 1.67
N SER A 53 -52.47 -25.93 0.45
CA SER A 53 -53.64 -26.02 -0.47
C SER A 53 -53.35 -27.09 -1.51
N TYR A 54 -54.20 -28.10 -1.61
CA TYR A 54 -54.03 -29.21 -2.57
C TYR A 54 -55.38 -29.77 -2.97
N ASN A 55 -55.43 -30.49 -4.09
CA ASN A 55 -56.65 -31.21 -4.50
C ASN A 55 -56.66 -32.62 -3.88
N PRO A 56 -57.53 -32.90 -2.93
CA PRO A 56 -57.51 -34.19 -2.22
C PRO A 56 -57.89 -35.41 -3.10
N SER A 57 -58.53 -35.19 -4.25
CA SER A 57 -58.81 -36.27 -5.18
C SER A 57 -57.62 -36.75 -6.03
N LEU A 58 -56.57 -35.93 -6.07
CA LEU A 58 -55.36 -36.25 -6.84
C LEU A 58 -54.22 -36.86 -6.01
N ILE A 59 -54.35 -36.84 -4.65
CA ILE A 59 -53.33 -37.35 -3.71
C ILE A 59 -53.96 -38.43 -2.82
N ASN A 60 -53.29 -39.57 -2.71
CA ASN A 60 -53.75 -40.62 -1.78
C ASN A 60 -53.35 -40.26 -0.33
N LEU A 61 -54.23 -39.55 0.38
CA LEU A 61 -54.00 -39.03 1.71
C LEU A 61 -53.86 -40.13 2.81
N ASN A 62 -54.42 -41.32 2.56
CA ASN A 62 -54.37 -42.45 3.49
C ASN A 62 -53.11 -43.30 3.31
N LYS A 63 -52.29 -43.02 2.32
CA LYS A 63 -51.05 -43.75 2.12
C LYS A 63 -50.09 -43.50 3.24
N ARG A 64 -49.51 -44.53 3.82
CA ARG A 64 -48.47 -44.43 4.84
C ARG A 64 -47.11 -44.23 4.16
N ILE A 65 -46.36 -43.19 4.58
CA ILE A 65 -45.01 -42.87 4.11
C ILE A 65 -44.09 -42.97 5.34
N GLY A 66 -43.08 -43.82 5.21
CA GLY A 66 -41.98 -43.92 6.21
C GLY A 66 -40.90 -42.92 5.89
N ILE A 67 -40.45 -42.17 6.91
CA ILE A 67 -39.33 -41.24 6.82
C ILE A 67 -38.25 -41.81 7.71
N GLY A 68 -37.18 -42.34 7.09
CA GLY A 68 -36.10 -43.04 7.79
C GLY A 68 -35.18 -42.13 8.62
N VAL A 69 -35.57 -40.85 8.88
CA VAL A 69 -34.72 -39.85 9.56
C VAL A 69 -35.53 -39.19 10.67
N SER A 70 -35.04 -39.21 11.90
CA SER A 70 -35.55 -38.42 13.02
C SER A 70 -34.71 -37.13 13.10
N GLY A 71 -35.37 -35.95 13.21
CA GLY A 71 -34.71 -34.67 13.32
C GLY A 71 -35.44 -33.54 12.60
N LYS A 72 -34.75 -32.41 12.35
CA LYS A 72 -35.30 -31.24 11.66
C LYS A 72 -35.10 -31.37 10.14
N MET A 73 -36.14 -31.15 9.34
CA MET A 73 -36.13 -31.23 7.87
C MET A 73 -36.87 -30.04 7.26
N LYS A 74 -36.40 -29.53 6.14
CA LYS A 74 -37.11 -28.45 5.42
C LYS A 74 -38.44 -28.94 4.86
N VAL A 75 -39.44 -28.07 4.82
CA VAL A 75 -40.79 -28.38 4.28
C VAL A 75 -40.69 -28.91 2.86
N THR A 76 -39.89 -28.31 2.00
CA THR A 76 -39.68 -28.78 0.62
C THR A 76 -39.14 -30.21 0.57
N GLN A 77 -38.14 -30.54 1.37
CA GLN A 77 -37.57 -31.88 1.42
C GLN A 77 -38.57 -32.92 1.94
N LEU A 78 -39.37 -32.54 2.92
CA LEU A 78 -40.40 -33.39 3.46
C LEU A 78 -41.51 -33.64 2.41
N LEU A 79 -41.96 -32.59 1.71
CA LEU A 79 -42.95 -32.73 0.64
C LEU A 79 -42.41 -33.55 -0.55
N GLU A 80 -41.12 -33.46 -0.86
CA GLU A 80 -40.50 -34.26 -1.89
C GLU A 80 -40.53 -35.78 -1.58
N ILE A 81 -40.36 -36.14 -0.32
CA ILE A 81 -40.46 -37.53 0.15
C ILE A 81 -41.93 -37.99 0.14
N ILE A 82 -42.83 -37.16 0.63
CA ILE A 82 -44.27 -37.52 0.74
C ILE A 82 -44.93 -37.63 -0.64
N LEU A 83 -44.53 -36.80 -1.59
CA LEU A 83 -45.13 -36.71 -2.93
C LEU A 83 -44.24 -37.33 -4.02
N ASN A 84 -43.32 -38.22 -3.67
CA ASN A 84 -42.37 -38.82 -4.61
C ASN A 84 -43.01 -39.56 -5.82
N GLU A 85 -44.26 -40.02 -5.69
CA GLU A 85 -45.02 -40.72 -6.74
C GLU A 85 -45.72 -39.75 -7.69
N TYR A 86 -45.66 -38.45 -7.46
CA TYR A 86 -46.37 -37.44 -8.24
C TYR A 86 -45.38 -36.49 -8.88
N GLU A 87 -45.72 -35.99 -10.06
CA GLU A 87 -45.11 -34.79 -10.63
C GLU A 87 -45.94 -33.59 -10.17
N TYR A 88 -45.31 -32.71 -9.43
CA TYR A 88 -46.01 -31.57 -8.81
C TYR A 88 -45.17 -30.28 -8.87
N ASN A 89 -45.83 -29.14 -8.76
CA ASN A 89 -45.24 -27.85 -8.55
C ASN A 89 -45.64 -27.31 -7.18
N LEU A 90 -44.71 -26.61 -6.50
CA LEU A 90 -45.02 -25.87 -5.28
C LEU A 90 -45.11 -24.38 -5.65
N ILE A 91 -46.24 -23.76 -5.44
CA ILE A 91 -46.51 -22.36 -5.79
C ILE A 91 -46.88 -21.63 -4.48
N PRO A 92 -46.03 -20.68 -4.00
CA PRO A 92 -46.42 -19.82 -2.88
C PRO A 92 -47.51 -18.86 -3.37
N LEU A 93 -48.66 -18.87 -2.69
CA LEU A 93 -49.80 -18.00 -3.01
C LEU A 93 -49.80 -16.70 -2.18
N ASP A 94 -49.33 -16.76 -0.91
CA ASP A 94 -49.17 -15.65 0.03
C ASP A 94 -48.12 -16.03 1.10
N ASN A 95 -47.71 -15.09 1.97
CA ASN A 95 -46.64 -15.27 2.97
C ASN A 95 -46.78 -16.52 3.86
N ARG A 96 -47.92 -17.23 3.87
CA ARG A 96 -48.15 -18.47 4.64
C ARG A 96 -49.04 -19.49 3.97
N LYS A 97 -49.23 -19.42 2.63
CA LYS A 97 -49.99 -20.43 1.89
C LYS A 97 -49.15 -21.03 0.75
N LEU A 98 -49.11 -22.36 0.68
CA LEU A 98 -48.39 -23.11 -0.34
C LEU A 98 -49.33 -24.02 -1.12
N LEU A 99 -49.47 -23.79 -2.42
CA LEU A 99 -50.28 -24.63 -3.30
C LEU A 99 -49.41 -25.78 -3.84
N ILE A 100 -49.91 -27.01 -3.62
CA ILE A 100 -49.36 -28.23 -4.22
C ILE A 100 -50.18 -28.55 -5.44
N GLN A 101 -49.64 -28.27 -6.61
CA GLN A 101 -50.29 -28.55 -7.92
C GLN A 101 -49.76 -29.86 -8.47
N ILE A 102 -50.56 -30.92 -8.44
CA ILE A 102 -50.24 -32.22 -9.03
C ILE A 102 -50.43 -32.14 -10.55
N LYS A 103 -49.42 -32.52 -11.34
CA LYS A 103 -49.47 -32.59 -12.80
C LYS A 103 -49.83 -33.97 -13.27
N ASN A 104 -49.14 -35.01 -12.81
CA ASN A 104 -49.37 -36.42 -13.20
C ASN A 104 -48.90 -37.35 -12.09
N LYS A 105 -49.40 -38.58 -12.11
CA LYS A 105 -48.88 -39.71 -11.32
C LYS A 105 -47.76 -40.39 -12.11
N LYS A 106 -46.57 -40.55 -11.55
CA LYS A 106 -45.45 -41.21 -12.22
C LYS A 106 -45.82 -42.68 -12.51
N LYS A 107 -45.68 -43.15 -13.76
CA LYS A 107 -45.91 -44.57 -14.14
C LYS A 107 -44.94 -45.47 -13.35
N GLN A 108 -45.49 -46.45 -12.59
CA GLN A 108 -44.69 -47.47 -11.92
C GLN A 108 -44.00 -48.36 -12.95
N THR A 109 -42.68 -48.37 -12.93
CA THR A 109 -41.87 -49.46 -13.50
C THR A 109 -41.80 -50.58 -12.45
N LYS A 110 -41.98 -51.85 -12.86
CA LYS A 110 -41.99 -53.07 -12.05
C LYS A 110 -40.77 -53.15 -11.13
N PRO A 111 -40.90 -53.75 -9.92
CA PRO A 111 -39.80 -53.85 -8.97
C PRO A 111 -38.72 -54.80 -9.53
N ILE A 112 -37.56 -54.24 -9.77
CA ILE A 112 -36.34 -54.99 -9.98
C ILE A 112 -35.85 -55.40 -8.58
N LYS A 113 -35.56 -56.66 -8.32
CA LYS A 113 -34.91 -57.20 -7.15
C LYS A 113 -33.63 -56.44 -6.90
N ILE A 114 -33.56 -55.63 -5.87
CA ILE A 114 -32.37 -54.88 -5.50
C ILE A 114 -31.44 -55.80 -4.71
N GLU A 115 -30.45 -56.35 -5.40
CA GLU A 115 -29.18 -56.64 -4.74
C GLU A 115 -28.62 -55.28 -4.31
N SER A 116 -28.43 -55.05 -3.01
CA SER A 116 -27.86 -53.80 -2.45
C SER A 116 -26.50 -53.56 -3.14
N SER A 117 -26.42 -52.51 -3.96
CA SER A 117 -25.19 -52.22 -4.67
C SER A 117 -24.17 -51.80 -3.62
N ILE A 118 -22.87 -52.13 -3.83
CA ILE A 118 -21.75 -51.73 -2.99
C ILE A 118 -21.76 -50.22 -2.72
N GLU A 119 -22.29 -49.42 -3.67
CA GLU A 119 -22.40 -47.97 -3.65
C GLU A 119 -23.33 -47.44 -2.52
N ASP A 120 -24.34 -48.22 -2.14
CA ASP A 120 -25.34 -47.82 -1.14
C ASP A 120 -24.97 -48.25 0.26
N PHE A 121 -23.85 -48.96 0.47
CA PHE A 121 -23.35 -49.33 1.78
C PHE A 121 -23.08 -48.14 2.67
N MET A 122 -23.59 -48.14 3.91
CA MET A 122 -23.47 -47.02 4.83
C MET A 122 -22.20 -47.15 5.70
N LEU A 123 -21.35 -46.14 5.64
CA LEU A 123 -20.11 -46.03 6.39
C LEU A 123 -20.31 -45.16 7.63
N SER A 124 -19.67 -45.50 8.74
CA SER A 124 -19.62 -44.69 9.95
C SER A 124 -18.42 -43.77 9.93
N ILE A 125 -18.65 -42.45 9.99
CA ILE A 125 -17.60 -41.43 10.00
C ILE A 125 -17.37 -41.00 11.44
N ASN A 126 -16.21 -41.38 12.00
CA ASN A 126 -15.78 -41.03 13.37
C ASN A 126 -14.60 -40.02 13.37
N THR A 127 -14.15 -39.55 12.20
CA THR A 127 -13.02 -38.66 12.04
C THR A 127 -13.44 -37.36 11.35
N ASN A 128 -13.08 -36.22 11.92
CA ASN A 128 -13.46 -34.93 11.36
C ASN A 128 -12.62 -34.51 10.16
N ALA A 129 -11.44 -35.06 9.95
CA ALA A 129 -10.56 -34.74 8.85
C ALA A 129 -9.56 -35.88 8.58
N ALA A 130 -9.42 -36.28 7.31
CA ALA A 130 -8.43 -37.25 6.87
C ALA A 130 -8.02 -36.98 5.43
N THR A 131 -6.95 -37.60 4.95
CA THR A 131 -6.55 -37.52 3.54
C THR A 131 -7.50 -38.34 2.66
N VAL A 132 -7.55 -38.05 1.36
CA VAL A 132 -8.33 -38.87 0.40
C VAL A 132 -7.89 -40.34 0.45
N LYS A 133 -6.61 -40.61 0.64
CA LYS A 133 -6.06 -41.96 0.79
C LYS A 133 -6.65 -42.67 2.03
N ASP A 134 -6.70 -41.97 3.16
CA ASP A 134 -7.23 -42.54 4.43
C ASP A 134 -8.73 -42.79 4.33
N TRP A 135 -9.47 -41.91 3.64
CA TRP A 135 -10.89 -42.11 3.37
C TRP A 135 -11.14 -43.30 2.43
N PHE A 136 -10.30 -43.54 1.43
CA PHE A 136 -10.40 -44.74 0.60
C PHE A 136 -10.13 -46.01 1.41
N ALA A 137 -9.12 -46.00 2.28
CA ALA A 137 -8.85 -47.11 3.19
C ALA A 137 -10.02 -47.39 4.14
N LEU A 138 -10.70 -46.35 4.66
CA LEU A 138 -11.91 -46.50 5.49
C LEU A 138 -13.05 -47.15 4.71
N ILE A 139 -13.27 -46.82 3.43
CA ILE A 139 -14.26 -47.46 2.57
C ILE A 139 -13.94 -48.95 2.42
N GLU A 140 -12.70 -49.30 2.12
CA GLU A 140 -12.26 -50.69 1.96
C GLU A 140 -12.48 -51.50 3.25
N GLN A 141 -12.11 -50.89 4.42
CA GLN A 141 -12.19 -51.54 5.70
C GLN A 141 -13.65 -51.79 6.14
N GLN A 142 -14.51 -50.76 6.06
CA GLN A 142 -15.90 -50.89 6.57
C GLN A 142 -16.84 -51.56 5.59
N ALA A 143 -16.69 -51.38 4.31
CA ALA A 143 -17.53 -52.02 3.28
C ALA A 143 -17.02 -53.42 2.87
N HIS A 144 -15.86 -53.83 3.36
CA HIS A 144 -15.19 -55.11 3.00
C HIS A 144 -15.07 -55.28 1.48
N ILE A 145 -14.62 -54.24 0.78
CA ILE A 145 -14.42 -54.18 -0.65
C ILE A 145 -12.98 -53.80 -0.98
N SER A 146 -12.56 -54.05 -2.22
CA SER A 146 -11.30 -53.50 -2.76
C SER A 146 -11.57 -52.35 -3.73
N LEU A 147 -10.95 -51.21 -3.49
CA LEU A 147 -10.99 -50.05 -4.39
C LEU A 147 -9.86 -50.13 -5.42
N SER A 148 -10.21 -50.02 -6.67
CA SER A 148 -9.24 -49.88 -7.75
C SER A 148 -9.35 -48.47 -8.34
N TYR A 149 -8.30 -47.65 -8.21
CA TYR A 149 -8.28 -46.27 -8.70
C TYR A 149 -6.92 -45.88 -9.27
N PRO A 150 -6.85 -44.93 -10.21
CA PRO A 150 -5.59 -44.42 -10.76
C PRO A 150 -4.93 -43.46 -9.77
N ALA A 151 -3.97 -43.94 -8.98
CA ALA A 151 -3.31 -43.19 -7.91
C ALA A 151 -2.51 -41.98 -8.43
N ASP A 152 -2.06 -42.02 -9.68
CA ASP A 152 -1.37 -40.95 -10.41
C ASP A 152 -2.29 -39.79 -10.85
N ARG A 153 -3.61 -40.03 -10.89
CA ARG A 153 -4.61 -39.05 -11.37
C ARG A 153 -5.44 -38.43 -10.27
N ILE A 154 -5.36 -38.92 -9.04
CA ILE A 154 -6.14 -38.47 -7.89
C ILE A 154 -5.18 -37.83 -6.86
N ASN A 155 -5.54 -36.67 -6.33
CA ASN A 155 -4.77 -36.05 -5.24
C ASN A 155 -5.07 -36.75 -3.92
N LEU A 156 -4.31 -37.82 -3.62
CA LEU A 156 -4.49 -38.68 -2.46
C LEU A 156 -4.11 -38.00 -1.12
N THR A 157 -3.28 -36.97 -1.16
CA THR A 157 -2.82 -36.24 0.04
C THR A 157 -3.76 -35.10 0.44
N ARG A 158 -4.78 -34.79 -0.37
CA ARG A 158 -5.76 -33.78 -0.06
C ARG A 158 -6.55 -34.14 1.20
N ILE A 159 -6.57 -33.23 2.20
CA ILE A 159 -7.36 -33.39 3.41
C ILE A 159 -8.81 -32.98 3.14
N VAL A 160 -9.76 -33.87 3.43
CA VAL A 160 -11.19 -33.63 3.34
C VAL A 160 -11.78 -33.65 4.75
N LYS A 161 -12.52 -32.58 5.09
CA LYS A 161 -13.13 -32.39 6.41
C LYS A 161 -14.63 -32.62 6.33
N PHE A 162 -15.17 -33.34 7.30
CA PHE A 162 -16.59 -33.48 7.55
C PHE A 162 -16.99 -32.76 8.86
N GLN A 163 -18.10 -32.04 8.84
CA GLN A 163 -18.50 -31.18 9.94
C GLN A 163 -19.25 -31.96 11.08
N ARG A 164 -19.64 -33.21 10.87
CA ARG A 164 -20.36 -34.04 11.83
C ARG A 164 -20.00 -35.49 11.70
N HIS A 165 -19.95 -36.20 12.86
CA HIS A 165 -19.97 -37.64 12.92
C HIS A 165 -21.34 -38.15 12.45
N GLY A 166 -21.38 -39.24 11.69
CA GLY A 166 -22.62 -39.76 11.14
C GLY A 166 -22.41 -40.89 10.13
N HIS A 167 -23.50 -41.33 9.50
CA HIS A 167 -23.45 -42.36 8.47
C HIS A 167 -23.53 -41.69 7.07
N ILE A 168 -22.71 -42.16 6.15
CA ILE A 168 -22.67 -41.69 4.76
C ILE A 168 -22.56 -42.88 3.81
N SER A 169 -23.23 -42.92 2.68
CA SER A 169 -23.07 -43.99 1.71
C SER A 169 -21.71 -43.94 1.02
N VAL A 170 -21.20 -45.08 0.59
CA VAL A 170 -19.96 -45.20 -0.20
C VAL A 170 -20.00 -44.25 -1.38
N LYS A 171 -21.12 -44.19 -2.11
CA LYS A 171 -21.34 -43.30 -3.26
C LYS A 171 -21.22 -41.82 -2.86
N GLN A 172 -21.86 -41.41 -1.80
CA GLN A 172 -21.82 -40.02 -1.31
C GLN A 172 -20.43 -39.62 -0.84
N LEU A 173 -19.72 -40.53 -0.15
CA LEU A 173 -18.34 -40.29 0.28
C LEU A 173 -17.45 -40.15 -0.92
N ILE A 174 -17.46 -41.05 -1.88
CA ILE A 174 -16.67 -40.98 -3.12
C ILE A 174 -17.01 -39.69 -3.90
N ALA A 175 -18.29 -39.30 -4.01
CA ALA A 175 -18.68 -38.06 -4.65
C ALA A 175 -18.09 -36.82 -3.96
N THR A 176 -18.00 -36.83 -2.65
CA THR A 176 -17.38 -35.76 -1.88
C THR A 176 -15.85 -35.74 -2.05
N LEU A 177 -15.21 -36.89 -2.02
CA LEU A 177 -13.78 -37.04 -2.21
C LEU A 177 -13.35 -36.69 -3.65
N LEU A 178 -14.16 -37.01 -4.63
CA LEU A 178 -13.86 -36.83 -6.06
C LEU A 178 -14.68 -35.68 -6.71
N LYS A 179 -15.16 -34.71 -5.93
CA LYS A 179 -15.95 -33.58 -6.46
C LYS A 179 -15.29 -32.81 -7.60
N ASP A 180 -13.94 -32.79 -7.63
CA ASP A 180 -13.14 -32.09 -8.62
C ASP A 180 -12.80 -32.94 -9.85
N TYR A 181 -13.37 -34.15 -9.93
CA TYR A 181 -13.18 -35.10 -11.02
C TYR A 181 -14.51 -35.49 -11.66
N GLU A 182 -14.49 -35.74 -12.92
CA GLU A 182 -15.52 -36.48 -13.64
C GLU A 182 -15.09 -37.94 -13.64
N TYR A 183 -15.85 -38.81 -12.96
CA TYR A 183 -15.45 -40.19 -12.72
C TYR A 183 -16.63 -41.14 -13.03
N LYS A 184 -16.32 -42.37 -13.29
CA LYS A 184 -17.26 -43.48 -13.46
C LYS A 184 -16.96 -44.54 -12.41
N LEU A 185 -18.03 -45.03 -11.76
CA LEU A 185 -17.95 -46.20 -10.86
C LEU A 185 -18.40 -47.44 -11.61
N THR A 186 -17.65 -48.51 -11.48
CA THR A 186 -17.98 -49.80 -12.09
C THR A 186 -17.81 -50.87 -11.05
N ASN A 187 -18.89 -51.59 -10.78
CA ASN A 187 -18.88 -52.77 -9.92
C ASN A 187 -18.36 -53.96 -10.73
N SER A 188 -17.33 -54.64 -10.20
CA SER A 188 -16.79 -55.86 -10.80
C SER A 188 -17.15 -57.04 -9.90
N GLU A 189 -17.24 -58.23 -10.48
CA GLU A 189 -17.38 -59.48 -9.71
C GLU A 189 -16.27 -59.59 -8.64
N ASN A 190 -16.58 -60.19 -7.46
CA ASN A 190 -15.68 -60.30 -6.31
C ASN A 190 -15.52 -59.05 -5.41
N LYS A 191 -16.60 -58.26 -5.15
CA LYS A 191 -16.55 -57.10 -4.22
C LYS A 191 -15.47 -56.08 -4.57
N ARG A 192 -15.22 -55.85 -5.84
CA ARG A 192 -14.30 -54.77 -6.32
C ARG A 192 -15.10 -53.62 -6.91
N LEU A 193 -14.84 -52.41 -6.38
CA LEU A 193 -15.33 -51.14 -6.92
C LEU A 193 -14.21 -50.43 -7.66
N LYS A 194 -14.35 -50.29 -9.00
CA LYS A 194 -13.38 -49.57 -9.84
C LYS A 194 -13.84 -48.14 -10.03
N ILE A 195 -12.91 -47.21 -9.72
CA ILE A 195 -13.05 -45.76 -9.95
C ILE A 195 -12.24 -45.43 -11.19
N GLU A 196 -12.89 -45.04 -12.27
CA GLU A 196 -12.26 -44.54 -13.50
C GLU A 196 -12.41 -43.04 -13.57
N ILE A 197 -11.27 -42.31 -13.59
CA ILE A 197 -11.27 -40.85 -13.79
C ILE A 197 -11.36 -40.59 -15.28
N VAL A 198 -12.52 -40.06 -15.73
CA VAL A 198 -12.79 -39.69 -17.10
C VAL A 198 -12.05 -38.38 -17.41
N LYS A 199 -12.20 -37.37 -16.49
CA LYS A 199 -11.60 -36.07 -16.64
C LYS A 199 -11.43 -35.41 -15.27
N ALA A 200 -10.31 -34.78 -15.02
CA ALA A 200 -10.21 -33.86 -13.91
C ALA A 200 -10.96 -32.56 -14.29
N LYS A 201 -11.87 -32.10 -13.46
CA LYS A 201 -12.57 -30.82 -13.69
C LYS A 201 -11.60 -29.65 -13.59
N ASN A 202 -10.66 -29.76 -12.64
CA ASN A 202 -9.66 -28.75 -12.36
C ASN A 202 -8.25 -29.33 -12.39
N VAL A 203 -7.30 -28.51 -12.81
CA VAL A 203 -5.87 -28.77 -12.77
C VAL A 203 -5.19 -27.77 -11.85
N PHE A 204 -4.06 -28.17 -11.28
CA PHE A 204 -3.27 -27.32 -10.38
C PHE A 204 -2.11 -26.68 -11.13
N VAL A 205 -1.95 -25.38 -10.95
CA VAL A 205 -0.77 -24.62 -11.33
C VAL A 205 -0.01 -24.30 -10.05
N THR A 206 1.12 -24.93 -9.87
CA THR A 206 1.98 -24.71 -8.70
C THR A 206 3.31 -24.11 -9.15
N GLY A 207 3.98 -23.41 -8.26
CA GLY A 207 5.31 -22.90 -8.61
C GLY A 207 5.94 -22.08 -7.50
N ILE A 208 7.11 -21.53 -7.85
CA ILE A 208 7.90 -20.67 -6.99
C ILE A 208 8.13 -19.36 -7.74
N VAL A 209 7.97 -18.23 -7.05
CA VAL A 209 8.32 -16.91 -7.56
C VAL A 209 9.59 -16.45 -6.87
N GLU A 210 10.60 -16.05 -7.65
CA GLU A 210 11.89 -15.62 -7.15
C GLU A 210 12.43 -14.42 -7.93
N GLU A 211 13.32 -13.67 -7.31
CA GLU A 211 14.03 -12.58 -7.96
C GLU A 211 15.07 -13.12 -8.94
N ALA A 212 15.16 -12.54 -10.14
CA ALA A 212 16.01 -13.04 -11.21
C ALA A 212 17.52 -12.97 -10.90
N GLU A 213 17.95 -11.90 -10.21
CA GLU A 213 19.39 -11.70 -9.94
C GLU A 213 19.88 -12.45 -8.70
N THR A 214 19.08 -12.49 -7.64
CA THR A 214 19.51 -13.02 -6.34
C THR A 214 18.99 -14.43 -6.05
N GLY A 215 17.93 -14.88 -6.74
CA GLY A 215 17.18 -16.08 -6.42
C GLY A 215 16.40 -15.98 -5.10
N GLU A 216 16.27 -14.77 -4.53
CA GLU A 216 15.46 -14.53 -3.34
C GLU A 216 13.99 -14.91 -3.62
N LYS A 217 13.42 -15.73 -2.72
CA LYS A 217 12.01 -16.14 -2.84
C LYS A 217 11.09 -14.97 -2.49
N LEU A 218 10.21 -14.63 -3.42
CA LEU A 218 9.37 -13.45 -3.29
C LEU A 218 8.10 -13.76 -2.53
N PHE A 219 8.04 -13.30 -1.29
CA PHE A 219 6.84 -13.36 -0.46
C PHE A 219 5.79 -12.34 -0.89
N GLY A 220 4.52 -12.75 -0.91
CA GLY A 220 3.40 -11.85 -1.20
C GLY A 220 3.28 -11.46 -2.67
N ALA A 221 4.04 -12.07 -3.57
CA ALA A 221 3.84 -11.89 -5.00
C ALA A 221 2.44 -12.39 -5.38
N THR A 222 1.70 -11.55 -6.09
CA THR A 222 0.36 -11.88 -6.57
C THR A 222 0.46 -12.76 -7.80
N VAL A 223 -0.15 -13.93 -7.76
CA VAL A 223 -0.24 -14.84 -8.89
C VAL A 223 -1.68 -14.96 -9.32
N SER A 224 -1.99 -14.59 -10.55
CA SER A 224 -3.35 -14.63 -11.10
C SER A 224 -3.41 -15.43 -12.39
N ILE A 225 -4.51 -16.13 -12.55
CA ILE A 225 -4.85 -16.85 -13.78
C ILE A 225 -6.05 -16.17 -14.43
N ALA A 226 -5.90 -15.76 -15.67
CA ALA A 226 -6.95 -15.23 -16.50
C ALA A 226 -7.24 -16.18 -17.68
N ASP A 227 -8.49 -16.31 -18.05
CA ASP A 227 -8.91 -16.90 -19.32
C ASP A 227 -9.61 -15.86 -20.20
N LYS A 228 -10.09 -16.30 -21.37
CA LYS A 228 -10.80 -15.43 -22.33
C LYS A 228 -11.98 -14.66 -21.71
N ASN A 229 -12.54 -15.15 -20.58
CA ASN A 229 -13.71 -14.59 -19.92
C ASN A 229 -13.40 -13.80 -18.66
N GLY A 230 -12.15 -13.68 -18.27
CA GLY A 230 -11.76 -12.90 -17.09
C GLY A 230 -10.85 -13.65 -16.11
N THR A 231 -10.44 -13.00 -15.00
CA THR A 231 -9.61 -13.62 -13.96
C THR A 231 -10.41 -14.69 -13.23
N LYS A 232 -9.93 -15.92 -13.20
CA LYS A 232 -10.61 -17.06 -12.56
C LYS A 232 -10.03 -17.47 -11.23
N ALA A 233 -8.73 -17.22 -11.00
CA ALA A 233 -8.08 -17.59 -9.76
C ALA A 233 -7.01 -16.57 -9.41
N LEU A 234 -6.87 -16.29 -8.13
CA LEU A 234 -5.90 -15.36 -7.56
C LEU A 234 -5.33 -15.96 -6.28
N THR A 235 -4.02 -15.90 -6.11
CA THR A 235 -3.33 -16.26 -4.85
C THR A 235 -2.15 -15.33 -4.64
N ALA A 236 -1.59 -15.33 -3.43
CA ALA A 236 -0.30 -14.72 -3.16
C ALA A 236 0.70 -15.81 -2.82
N THR A 237 1.97 -15.58 -3.14
CA THR A 237 3.04 -16.48 -2.74
C THR A 237 3.20 -16.49 -1.22
N ASP A 238 3.49 -17.65 -0.68
CA ASP A 238 3.96 -17.80 0.70
C ASP A 238 5.40 -17.27 0.83
N LYS A 239 5.97 -17.36 2.01
CA LYS A 239 7.31 -16.87 2.29
C LYS A 239 8.44 -17.66 1.61
N ASN A 240 8.21 -18.88 1.16
CA ASN A 240 9.14 -19.61 0.29
C ASN A 240 8.94 -19.22 -1.19
N GLY A 241 8.14 -18.18 -1.46
CA GLY A 241 7.76 -17.79 -2.80
C GLY A 241 6.85 -18.82 -3.49
N THR A 242 6.28 -19.80 -2.75
CA THR A 242 5.48 -20.85 -3.38
C THR A 242 4.04 -20.43 -3.55
N PHE A 243 3.41 -20.86 -4.63
CA PHE A 243 1.99 -20.66 -4.91
C PHE A 243 1.32 -21.92 -5.42
N CYS A 244 0.01 -21.99 -5.23
CA CYS A 244 -0.83 -23.02 -5.79
C CYS A 244 -2.16 -22.41 -6.22
N LEU A 245 -2.50 -22.55 -7.49
CA LEU A 245 -3.76 -22.14 -8.08
C LEU A 245 -4.49 -23.32 -8.69
N THR A 246 -5.81 -23.27 -8.66
CA THR A 246 -6.69 -24.25 -9.30
C THR A 246 -7.38 -23.60 -10.48
N THR A 247 -7.34 -24.24 -11.64
CA THR A 247 -7.97 -23.75 -12.89
C THR A 247 -8.58 -24.90 -13.69
N ASN A 248 -9.39 -24.57 -14.67
CA ASN A 248 -9.86 -25.53 -15.67
C ASN A 248 -8.75 -25.81 -16.70
N ARG A 249 -8.84 -26.96 -17.39
CA ARG A 249 -7.98 -27.23 -18.53
C ARG A 249 -8.21 -26.23 -19.65
N GLY A 250 -7.20 -25.96 -20.42
CA GLY A 250 -7.20 -25.07 -21.58
C GLY A 250 -6.16 -23.97 -21.49
N THR A 251 -6.22 -23.05 -22.43
CA THR A 251 -5.29 -21.94 -22.51
C THR A 251 -5.62 -20.89 -21.44
N ILE A 252 -4.66 -20.62 -20.59
CA ILE A 252 -4.74 -19.60 -19.54
C ILE A 252 -3.65 -18.55 -19.74
N ASN A 253 -3.93 -17.36 -19.26
CA ASN A 253 -2.92 -16.32 -19.09
C ASN A 253 -2.50 -16.27 -17.59
N LEU A 254 -1.26 -16.60 -17.32
CA LEU A 254 -0.66 -16.57 -15.98
C LEU A 254 0.06 -15.25 -15.82
N ILE A 255 -0.37 -14.45 -14.83
CA ILE A 255 0.21 -13.15 -14.52
C ILE A 255 0.76 -13.22 -13.09
N VAL A 256 2.01 -12.86 -12.94
CA VAL A 256 2.69 -12.78 -11.63
C VAL A 256 3.24 -11.38 -11.44
N SER A 257 2.87 -10.74 -10.33
CA SER A 257 3.33 -9.40 -9.99
C SER A 257 3.77 -9.33 -8.52
N CYS A 258 4.85 -8.61 -8.27
CA CYS A 258 5.35 -8.33 -6.93
C CYS A 258 5.76 -6.86 -6.87
N MET A 259 5.54 -6.21 -5.71
CA MET A 259 5.94 -4.82 -5.53
C MET A 259 7.46 -4.68 -5.67
N GLY A 260 7.90 -3.78 -6.55
CA GLY A 260 9.33 -3.58 -6.84
C GLY A 260 9.90 -4.48 -7.95
N TYR A 261 9.05 -5.25 -8.64
CA TYR A 261 9.45 -6.17 -9.72
C TYR A 261 8.61 -5.97 -10.98
N SER A 262 9.23 -6.19 -12.14
CA SER A 262 8.53 -6.25 -13.41
C SER A 262 7.53 -7.42 -13.41
N PRO A 263 6.28 -7.21 -13.82
CA PRO A 263 5.31 -8.29 -13.85
C PRO A 263 5.70 -9.31 -14.93
N TYR A 264 5.50 -10.58 -14.59
CA TYR A 264 5.66 -11.69 -15.51
C TYR A 264 4.31 -12.10 -16.07
N GLU A 265 4.16 -12.15 -17.37
CA GLU A 265 2.95 -12.59 -18.06
C GLU A 265 3.30 -13.66 -19.08
N THR A 266 2.55 -14.76 -19.07
CA THR A 266 2.72 -15.83 -20.04
C THR A 266 1.43 -16.57 -20.32
N THR A 267 1.22 -16.95 -21.55
CA THR A 267 0.08 -17.79 -21.97
C THR A 267 0.53 -19.25 -22.00
N ILE A 268 -0.20 -20.10 -21.27
CA ILE A 268 0.12 -21.52 -21.11
C ILE A 268 -1.13 -22.35 -21.46
N ASP A 269 -0.97 -23.36 -22.28
CA ASP A 269 -2.00 -24.38 -22.46
C ASP A 269 -1.82 -25.48 -21.41
N ILE A 270 -2.82 -25.63 -20.54
CA ILE A 270 -2.76 -26.53 -19.39
C ILE A 270 -3.68 -27.74 -19.65
N GLN A 271 -3.06 -28.86 -19.86
CA GLN A 271 -3.76 -30.14 -20.00
C GLN A 271 -3.64 -31.01 -18.72
N ASN A 272 -2.59 -30.86 -17.95
CA ASN A 272 -2.27 -31.57 -16.70
C ASN A 272 -1.77 -30.58 -15.61
N ASN A 273 -1.57 -31.09 -14.39
CA ASN A 273 -0.91 -30.32 -13.32
C ASN A 273 0.48 -29.88 -13.78
N ILE A 274 0.79 -28.61 -13.56
CA ILE A 274 2.10 -28.05 -13.91
C ILE A 274 2.77 -27.43 -12.68
N GLN A 275 4.10 -27.50 -12.69
CA GLN A 275 4.93 -26.80 -11.74
C GLN A 275 5.91 -25.89 -12.51
N LYS A 276 6.01 -24.62 -12.12
CA LYS A 276 6.84 -23.63 -12.82
C LYS A 276 7.55 -22.70 -11.84
N THR A 277 8.85 -22.52 -12.02
CA THR A 277 9.59 -21.44 -11.38
C THR A 277 9.45 -20.18 -12.23
N ILE A 278 9.11 -19.07 -11.60
CA ILE A 278 8.89 -17.77 -12.23
C ILE A 278 9.88 -16.79 -11.62
N THR A 279 10.72 -16.25 -12.45
CA THR A 279 11.71 -15.24 -12.07
C THR A 279 11.18 -13.87 -12.41
N LEU A 280 11.19 -12.95 -11.43
CA LEU A 280 10.83 -11.56 -11.62
C LEU A 280 12.08 -10.68 -11.61
N GLU A 281 12.19 -9.81 -12.62
CA GLU A 281 13.27 -8.81 -12.69
C GLU A 281 12.98 -7.69 -11.70
N PRO A 282 13.94 -7.30 -10.83
CA PRO A 282 13.78 -6.14 -9.98
C PRO A 282 13.69 -4.88 -10.83
N ILE A 283 12.73 -4.01 -10.53
CA ILE A 283 12.61 -2.70 -11.17
C ILE A 283 13.55 -1.77 -10.42
N PRO A 284 14.60 -1.22 -11.05
CA PRO A 284 15.43 -0.23 -10.40
C PRO A 284 14.58 1.01 -10.07
N TYR A 285 14.38 1.26 -8.79
CA TYR A 285 13.79 2.48 -8.19
C TYR A 285 12.66 3.14 -8.99
N GLN A 286 11.47 2.60 -8.90
CA GLN A 286 10.27 3.34 -9.31
C GLN A 286 9.43 3.66 -8.08
N ILE A 287 9.21 4.94 -7.83
CA ILE A 287 8.15 5.38 -6.92
C ILE A 287 6.85 5.06 -7.63
N LYS A 288 6.22 3.97 -7.24
CA LYS A 288 4.87 3.66 -7.71
C LYS A 288 3.91 4.63 -7.03
N ALA A 289 3.32 5.54 -7.78
CA ALA A 289 2.04 6.09 -7.37
C ALA A 289 1.12 4.89 -7.09
N VAL A 290 0.47 4.88 -5.91
CA VAL A 290 -0.32 3.73 -5.48
C VAL A 290 -1.36 3.40 -6.52
N GLN A 291 -1.07 2.38 -7.29
CA GLN A 291 -2.09 1.71 -8.08
C GLN A 291 -2.69 0.62 -7.19
N VAL A 292 -3.92 0.84 -6.77
CA VAL A 292 -4.73 -0.26 -6.25
C VAL A 292 -4.87 -1.24 -7.41
N GLN A 293 -4.32 -2.43 -7.23
CA GLN A 293 -4.44 -3.49 -8.22
C GLN A 293 -5.92 -3.78 -8.44
N GLN A 294 -6.44 -3.33 -9.57
CA GLN A 294 -7.69 -3.84 -10.10
C GLN A 294 -7.40 -5.05 -10.98
N HIS A 295 -8.31 -6.03 -10.89
CA HIS A 295 -8.38 -7.11 -11.85
C HIS A 295 -8.24 -6.59 -13.27
N LYS A 296 -7.21 -7.06 -13.96
CA LYS A 296 -6.96 -6.91 -15.39
C LYS A 296 -6.85 -5.48 -15.94
N SER A 297 -5.69 -4.95 -15.93
CA SER A 297 -5.19 -4.36 -17.17
C SER A 297 -3.92 -5.13 -17.57
N LYS A 298 -3.88 -5.55 -18.81
CA LYS A 298 -2.65 -5.91 -19.48
C LYS A 298 -1.68 -4.77 -19.21
N GLU A 299 -0.48 -5.16 -18.76
CA GLU A 299 0.70 -4.31 -18.70
C GLU A 299 0.68 -3.24 -17.59
N ASP A 300 1.27 -3.60 -16.46
CA ASP A 300 1.93 -2.59 -15.61
C ASP A 300 3.07 -1.98 -16.44
N PHE A 301 2.84 -0.78 -16.98
CA PHE A 301 3.84 0.00 -17.72
C PHE A 301 4.94 0.53 -16.80
N THR A 302 5.55 -0.33 -16.01
CA THR A 302 6.56 0.08 -15.06
C THR A 302 7.97 0.10 -15.63
N ASP A 303 8.16 -0.49 -16.82
CA ASP A 303 9.49 -0.61 -17.43
C ASP A 303 9.97 0.62 -18.18
N ALA A 304 9.15 1.64 -18.30
CA ALA A 304 9.43 2.72 -19.21
C ALA A 304 9.30 4.13 -18.65
N ALA A 305 8.95 4.33 -17.40
CA ALA A 305 9.17 5.63 -16.82
C ALA A 305 10.68 5.90 -16.88
N PRO A 306 11.13 7.04 -17.38
CA PRO A 306 12.55 7.38 -17.36
C PRO A 306 12.97 7.54 -15.90
N SER A 307 13.27 6.41 -15.28
CA SER A 307 13.50 6.24 -13.84
C SER A 307 14.72 6.99 -13.33
N ASN A 308 15.48 7.60 -14.25
CA ASN A 308 16.78 8.19 -13.94
C ASN A 308 16.90 9.62 -14.45
N MET A 309 15.79 10.38 -14.37
CA MET A 309 15.80 11.73 -14.91
C MET A 309 16.57 12.67 -14.02
N LEU A 310 17.60 13.28 -14.64
CA LEU A 310 18.12 14.59 -14.31
C LEU A 310 18.37 14.82 -12.82
N SER A 311 19.03 13.85 -12.22
CA SER A 311 19.48 13.87 -10.84
C SER A 311 21.00 13.93 -10.79
N PHE A 312 21.53 14.66 -9.82
CA PHE A 312 22.96 14.72 -9.53
C PHE A 312 23.53 13.37 -9.05
N SER A 313 22.66 12.44 -8.64
CA SER A 313 23.02 11.09 -8.25
C SER A 313 22.28 10.03 -9.08
N ASN A 314 22.81 8.81 -9.14
CA ASN A 314 22.22 7.72 -9.92
C ASN A 314 20.84 7.26 -9.42
N SER A 315 20.44 7.65 -8.20
CA SER A 315 19.27 7.09 -7.52
C SER A 315 18.62 8.09 -6.57
N ASP A 316 18.22 9.25 -7.11
CA ASP A 316 17.54 10.29 -6.33
C ASP A 316 16.03 10.10 -6.36
N LEU A 317 15.46 9.69 -5.21
CA LEU A 317 14.01 9.51 -5.04
C LEU A 317 13.22 10.82 -5.18
N PHE A 318 13.75 11.94 -4.71
CA PHE A 318 13.03 13.21 -4.76
C PHE A 318 12.92 13.75 -6.19
N SER A 319 13.94 13.56 -7.00
CA SER A 319 13.85 13.88 -8.44
C SER A 319 12.77 13.07 -9.14
N GLN A 320 12.53 11.82 -8.72
CA GLN A 320 11.49 10.97 -9.30
C GLN A 320 10.08 11.42 -8.91
N ILE A 321 9.83 11.79 -7.64
CA ILE A 321 8.48 12.25 -7.24
C ILE A 321 8.15 13.64 -7.77
N ARG A 322 9.14 14.49 -8.01
CA ARG A 322 8.96 15.84 -8.56
C ARG A 322 8.20 15.86 -9.90
N ILE A 323 8.32 14.79 -10.66
CA ILE A 323 7.63 14.63 -11.94
C ILE A 323 6.14 14.37 -11.77
N LEU A 324 5.70 13.90 -10.60
CA LEU A 324 4.31 13.58 -10.35
C LEU A 324 3.47 14.87 -10.28
N PRO A 325 2.24 14.86 -10.82
CA PRO A 325 1.37 16.01 -10.78
C PRO A 325 1.03 16.40 -9.34
N GLY A 326 0.92 17.70 -9.08
CA GLY A 326 0.67 18.24 -7.76
C GLY A 326 1.84 18.21 -6.79
N VAL A 327 3.01 17.72 -7.22
CA VAL A 327 4.26 17.74 -6.44
C VAL A 327 5.16 18.86 -6.93
N SER A 328 5.70 19.65 -6.03
CA SER A 328 6.69 20.69 -6.32
C SER A 328 7.84 20.65 -5.31
N LEU A 329 9.03 21.09 -5.71
CA LEU A 329 10.12 21.26 -4.76
C LEU A 329 9.84 22.46 -3.85
N ALA A 330 10.18 22.28 -2.57
CA ALA A 330 10.08 23.38 -1.61
C ALA A 330 11.03 24.53 -1.95
N THR A 331 10.66 25.75 -1.59
CA THR A 331 11.48 26.95 -1.81
C THR A 331 12.71 27.02 -0.93
N ALA A 332 12.56 26.58 0.26
CA ALA A 332 13.62 26.63 1.29
C ALA A 332 13.77 25.23 1.89
N ASN A 333 14.69 24.48 1.34
CA ASN A 333 15.54 23.59 2.10
C ASN A 333 14.96 22.37 2.82
N THR A 334 13.66 22.00 2.69
CA THR A 334 13.06 21.00 3.56
C THR A 334 12.27 19.91 2.85
N GLY A 335 12.46 19.70 1.54
CA GLY A 335 11.82 18.59 0.83
C GLY A 335 10.93 19.03 -0.34
N TYR A 336 9.70 18.54 -0.37
CA TYR A 336 8.75 18.76 -1.44
C TYR A 336 7.38 19.13 -0.87
N ASN A 337 6.58 19.83 -1.68
CA ASN A 337 5.20 20.21 -1.37
C ASN A 337 4.23 19.39 -2.20
N VAL A 338 3.08 19.05 -1.61
CA VAL A 338 2.04 18.27 -2.30
C VAL A 338 0.69 18.94 -2.14
N ALA A 339 0.01 19.15 -3.26
CA ALA A 339 -1.35 19.70 -3.30
C ALA A 339 -1.50 21.01 -2.47
N GLY A 340 -0.54 21.93 -2.61
CA GLY A 340 -0.52 23.22 -1.92
C GLY A 340 -0.29 23.13 -0.41
N GLY A 341 0.09 21.99 0.12
CA GLY A 341 0.47 21.78 1.51
C GLY A 341 1.94 22.13 1.78
N GLY A 342 2.28 22.30 3.06
CA GLY A 342 3.64 22.54 3.52
C GLY A 342 4.55 21.32 3.42
N THR A 343 5.85 21.54 3.54
CA THR A 343 6.84 20.45 3.53
C THR A 343 6.70 19.53 4.74
N ASP A 344 6.30 20.07 5.86
CA ASP A 344 6.03 19.36 7.11
C ASP A 344 4.75 18.50 7.07
N GLU A 345 3.89 18.71 6.08
CA GLU A 345 2.70 17.91 5.86
C GLU A 345 2.98 16.56 5.15
N ASN A 346 4.24 16.25 4.83
CA ASN A 346 4.65 15.02 4.15
C ASN A 346 5.29 14.03 5.13
N LEU A 347 4.82 12.80 5.15
CA LEU A 347 5.40 11.72 5.95
C LEU A 347 6.46 10.99 5.13
N ILE A 348 7.67 10.91 5.66
CA ILE A 348 8.75 10.14 5.07
C ILE A 348 9.14 9.04 6.04
N LEU A 349 9.11 7.80 5.54
CA LEU A 349 9.36 6.61 6.32
C LEU A 349 10.55 5.83 5.74
N LEU A 350 11.37 5.31 6.61
CA LEU A 350 12.33 4.25 6.31
C LEU A 350 11.93 2.99 7.07
N GLU A 351 11.68 1.89 6.34
CA GLU A 351 11.18 0.65 6.93
C GLU A 351 9.87 0.83 7.73
N GLY A 352 9.02 1.79 7.33
CA GLY A 352 7.77 2.09 8.02
C GLY A 352 7.91 2.97 9.26
N ILE A 353 9.12 3.46 9.58
CA ILE A 353 9.42 4.30 10.74
C ILE A 353 9.68 5.74 10.30
N PRO A 354 9.08 6.76 10.96
CA PRO A 354 9.21 8.16 10.57
C PRO A 354 10.65 8.69 10.65
N ILE A 355 11.03 9.48 9.64
CA ILE A 355 12.26 10.25 9.59
C ILE A 355 11.90 11.74 9.52
N TYR A 356 12.51 12.54 10.39
CA TYR A 356 12.16 13.96 10.54
C TYR A 356 13.01 14.89 9.66
N SER A 357 14.26 14.52 9.36
CA SER A 357 15.16 15.31 8.49
C SER A 357 15.50 14.48 7.26
N PRO A 358 14.73 14.59 6.16
CA PRO A 358 14.81 13.65 5.04
C PRO A 358 15.86 14.02 3.97
N ASN A 359 16.66 15.06 4.17
CA ASN A 359 17.54 15.62 3.14
C ASN A 359 18.95 15.86 3.64
N HIS A 360 19.91 15.64 2.74
CA HIS A 360 21.26 16.17 2.80
C HIS A 360 21.39 17.41 1.91
N LEU A 361 22.44 18.21 2.12
CA LEU A 361 22.77 19.31 1.23
C LEU A 361 21.56 20.18 0.89
N ASN A 362 20.74 20.47 1.90
CA ASN A 362 19.64 21.40 1.72
C ASN A 362 18.69 21.03 0.55
N THR A 363 18.22 19.79 0.52
CA THR A 363 17.36 19.21 -0.52
C THR A 363 18.04 18.77 -1.83
N LEU A 364 19.32 19.01 -1.98
CA LEU A 364 20.03 18.57 -3.18
C LEU A 364 20.09 17.04 -3.27
N LEU A 365 20.25 16.37 -2.15
CA LEU A 365 20.29 14.91 -2.07
C LEU A 365 19.35 14.38 -0.99
N PRO A 366 18.60 13.29 -1.27
CA PRO A 366 17.86 12.59 -0.23
C PRO A 366 18.81 11.87 0.72
N ILE A 367 18.36 11.66 1.96
CA ILE A 367 19.11 10.86 2.96
C ILE A 367 19.24 9.39 2.57
N PHE A 368 18.50 8.94 1.57
CA PHE A 368 18.49 7.55 1.17
C PHE A 368 19.64 7.25 0.22
N ASN A 369 20.48 6.26 0.58
CA ASN A 369 21.43 5.68 -0.37
C ASN A 369 20.66 4.81 -1.37
N GLY A 370 20.51 5.29 -2.59
CA GLY A 370 19.74 4.63 -3.60
C GLY A 370 20.19 3.22 -3.95
N ASP A 371 21.49 2.93 -3.87
CA ASP A 371 22.04 1.59 -4.11
C ASP A 371 21.61 0.57 -3.04
N ALA A 372 21.10 1.03 -1.89
CA ALA A 372 20.59 0.18 -0.81
C ALA A 372 19.07 0.00 -0.82
N ILE A 373 18.32 0.78 -1.64
CA ILE A 373 16.85 0.75 -1.64
C ILE A 373 16.32 -0.45 -2.43
N LYS A 374 15.27 -1.09 -1.91
CA LYS A 374 14.47 -2.10 -2.60
C LYS A 374 13.29 -1.47 -3.34
N SER A 375 12.55 -0.60 -2.65
CA SER A 375 11.37 0.04 -3.20
C SER A 375 11.01 1.30 -2.42
N ALA A 376 10.30 2.20 -3.07
CA ALA A 376 9.66 3.34 -2.43
C ALA A 376 8.20 3.43 -2.91
N SER A 377 7.29 3.62 -1.96
CA SER A 377 5.87 3.84 -2.25
C SER A 377 5.52 5.29 -1.93
N PHE A 378 4.93 5.98 -2.87
CA PHE A 378 4.52 7.37 -2.71
C PHE A 378 3.00 7.50 -2.81
N TYR A 379 2.38 8.11 -1.81
CA TYR A 379 0.95 8.32 -1.70
C TYR A 379 0.66 9.82 -1.67
N ASN A 380 0.03 10.32 -2.74
CA ASN A 380 -0.49 11.68 -2.85
C ASN A 380 -1.96 11.59 -3.28
N GLY A 381 -2.89 12.09 -2.58
CA GLY A 381 -4.33 11.87 -2.82
C GLY A 381 -4.90 10.91 -1.79
N TYR A 382 -5.12 9.64 -2.09
CA TYR A 382 -5.53 8.66 -1.09
C TYR A 382 -4.35 8.14 -0.28
N ILE A 383 -4.36 8.34 1.02
CA ILE A 383 -3.36 7.84 1.98
C ILE A 383 -3.98 6.65 2.73
N PRO A 384 -3.40 5.43 2.61
CA PRO A 384 -3.88 4.25 3.32
C PRO A 384 -4.00 4.46 4.82
N THR A 385 -4.99 3.83 5.44
CA THR A 385 -5.40 4.09 6.83
C THR A 385 -4.32 3.76 7.86
N GLN A 386 -3.40 2.88 7.53
CA GLN A 386 -2.24 2.55 8.39
C GLN A 386 -1.26 3.70 8.61
N TYR A 387 -1.25 4.73 7.77
CA TYR A 387 -0.35 5.86 7.91
C TYR A 387 -1.03 7.01 8.66
N GLU A 388 -0.28 7.69 9.54
CA GLU A 388 -0.80 8.75 10.39
C GLU A 388 0.17 9.93 10.50
N GLY A 389 -0.30 11.04 11.08
CA GLY A 389 0.54 12.13 11.55
C GLY A 389 1.02 13.10 10.48
N ARG A 390 0.46 13.07 9.25
CA ARG A 390 0.72 14.04 8.17
C ARG A 390 -0.54 14.29 7.33
N LEU A 391 -0.55 15.40 6.57
CA LEU A 391 -1.75 15.92 5.92
C LEU A 391 -1.74 15.86 4.39
N SER A 392 -0.56 15.71 3.76
CA SER A 392 -0.42 15.89 2.31
C SER A 392 0.04 14.67 1.55
N SER A 393 1.07 13.98 2.02
CA SER A 393 1.57 12.77 1.36
C SER A 393 2.29 11.83 2.30
N VAL A 394 2.54 10.61 1.82
CA VAL A 394 3.39 9.62 2.49
C VAL A 394 4.36 9.02 1.49
N MET A 395 5.63 8.95 1.85
CA MET A 395 6.67 8.20 1.15
C MET A 395 7.23 7.12 2.07
N ASP A 396 7.02 5.84 1.75
CA ASP A 396 7.54 4.70 2.52
C ASP A 396 8.65 3.99 1.74
N VAL A 397 9.88 4.07 2.25
CA VAL A 397 11.09 3.54 1.63
C VAL A 397 11.50 2.25 2.33
N LYS A 398 11.79 1.22 1.53
CA LYS A 398 12.25 -0.08 2.01
C LYS A 398 13.65 -0.36 1.50
N LEU A 399 14.53 -0.84 2.39
CA LEU A 399 15.87 -1.30 2.03
C LEU A 399 15.84 -2.72 1.47
N ARG A 400 16.83 -3.07 0.65
CA ARG A 400 17.03 -4.46 0.21
C ARG A 400 17.39 -5.34 1.41
N ASN A 401 17.00 -6.60 1.36
CA ASN A 401 17.23 -7.55 2.45
C ASN A 401 18.65 -8.11 2.47
N GLY A 402 19.49 -7.75 1.48
CA GLY A 402 20.78 -8.38 1.24
C GLY A 402 20.66 -9.69 0.47
N ASN A 403 21.67 -10.00 -0.33
CA ASN A 403 21.68 -11.22 -1.13
C ASN A 403 21.94 -12.46 -0.26
N LYS A 404 21.05 -13.45 -0.26
CA LYS A 404 21.17 -14.67 0.55
C LYS A 404 22.06 -15.76 -0.11
N ASN A 405 22.45 -15.56 -1.37
CA ASN A 405 23.13 -16.59 -2.17
C ASN A 405 24.59 -16.27 -2.48
N LYS A 406 24.88 -15.01 -2.80
CA LYS A 406 26.21 -14.55 -3.23
C LYS A 406 26.54 -13.20 -2.60
N PHE A 407 27.84 -12.89 -2.54
CA PHE A 407 28.30 -11.57 -2.18
C PHE A 407 28.20 -10.64 -3.39
N GLU A 408 27.76 -9.42 -3.17
CA GLU A 408 27.69 -8.37 -4.18
C GLU A 408 28.15 -7.06 -3.57
N HIS A 409 28.91 -6.31 -4.35
CA HIS A 409 29.45 -5.03 -3.95
C HIS A 409 29.11 -3.98 -5.01
N THR A 410 28.71 -2.81 -4.57
CA THR A 410 28.42 -1.66 -5.45
C THR A 410 29.21 -0.47 -4.96
N VAL A 411 29.93 0.18 -5.84
CA VAL A 411 30.60 1.46 -5.56
C VAL A 411 30.08 2.48 -6.55
N SER A 412 29.65 3.64 -6.03
CA SER A 412 29.12 4.74 -6.83
C SER A 412 29.83 6.04 -6.48
N LEU A 413 30.13 6.82 -7.49
CA LEU A 413 30.67 8.19 -7.40
C LEU A 413 29.74 9.12 -8.15
N ASP A 414 29.29 10.17 -7.54
CA ASP A 414 28.50 11.24 -8.15
C ASP A 414 29.09 12.63 -7.85
N VAL A 415 28.45 13.70 -8.36
CA VAL A 415 28.93 15.07 -8.19
C VAL A 415 29.15 15.50 -6.76
N ALA A 416 28.39 14.95 -5.84
CA ALA A 416 28.37 15.41 -4.43
C ALA A 416 28.85 14.36 -3.44
N SER A 417 28.86 13.08 -3.81
CA SER A 417 29.11 11.99 -2.86
C SER A 417 29.81 10.77 -3.48
N VAL A 418 30.45 10.00 -2.62
CA VAL A 418 30.88 8.64 -2.89
C VAL A 418 30.07 7.69 -1.99
N SER A 419 29.61 6.59 -2.55
CA SER A 419 28.89 5.53 -1.85
C SER A 419 29.47 4.16 -2.09
N ALA A 420 29.33 3.29 -1.10
CA ALA A 420 29.66 1.88 -1.20
C ALA A 420 28.56 1.06 -0.54
N VAL A 421 28.13 -0.01 -1.20
CA VAL A 421 27.17 -0.98 -0.66
C VAL A 421 27.75 -2.36 -0.78
N SER A 422 27.72 -3.12 0.30
CA SER A 422 28.12 -4.52 0.39
C SER A 422 26.96 -5.34 0.91
N GLU A 423 26.65 -6.44 0.25
CA GLU A 423 25.61 -7.36 0.66
C GLU A 423 26.04 -8.81 0.40
N GLY A 424 25.50 -9.73 1.20
CA GLY A 424 25.80 -11.14 1.03
C GLY A 424 25.22 -12.02 2.13
N PRO A 425 25.39 -13.37 2.00
CA PRO A 425 24.95 -14.31 3.01
C PRO A 425 25.90 -14.36 4.20
N ILE A 426 25.38 -14.25 5.42
CA ILE A 426 26.05 -14.68 6.65
C ILE A 426 25.84 -16.20 6.81
N VAL A 427 24.60 -16.66 6.60
CA VAL A 427 24.23 -18.06 6.48
C VAL A 427 23.46 -18.22 5.18
N LYS A 428 24.00 -19.00 4.25
CA LYS A 428 23.43 -19.20 2.91
C LYS A 428 21.95 -19.60 2.98
N ASN A 429 21.12 -18.93 2.17
CA ASN A 429 19.65 -19.10 2.10
C ASN A 429 18.87 -18.79 3.39
N LYS A 430 19.52 -18.27 4.45
CA LYS A 430 18.86 -18.10 5.75
C LYS A 430 19.06 -16.72 6.37
N LEU A 431 20.31 -16.25 6.43
CA LEU A 431 20.66 -14.97 7.03
C LEU A 431 21.54 -14.17 6.09
N SER A 432 21.13 -12.97 5.76
CA SER A 432 21.88 -12.04 4.91
C SER A 432 22.10 -10.69 5.58
N TYR A 433 23.11 -9.99 5.09
CA TYR A 433 23.40 -8.62 5.47
C TYR A 433 23.38 -7.70 4.25
N LEU A 434 23.11 -6.44 4.50
CA LEU A 434 23.37 -5.31 3.62
C LEU A 434 23.97 -4.20 4.48
N VAL A 435 25.11 -3.64 4.04
CA VAL A 435 25.73 -2.47 4.63
C VAL A 435 26.01 -1.48 3.50
N GLY A 436 25.41 -0.30 3.59
CA GLY A 436 25.65 0.80 2.68
C GLY A 436 26.19 2.02 3.42
N THR A 437 27.20 2.67 2.90
CA THR A 437 27.73 3.93 3.42
C THR A 437 27.83 4.95 2.31
N ARG A 438 27.66 6.22 2.67
CA ARG A 438 27.80 7.33 1.74
C ARG A 438 28.41 8.53 2.48
N ARG A 439 29.27 9.28 1.79
CA ARG A 439 29.90 10.51 2.28
C ARG A 439 29.97 11.54 1.16
N SER A 440 29.70 12.81 1.51
CA SER A 440 30.03 13.93 0.61
C SER A 440 31.55 14.07 0.47
N TRP A 441 32.01 14.50 -0.69
CA TRP A 441 33.41 14.77 -0.94
C TRP A 441 33.69 16.23 -1.34
N LEU A 442 32.64 17.06 -1.28
CA LEU A 442 32.72 18.49 -1.63
C LEU A 442 33.71 19.26 -0.76
N ASP A 443 33.88 18.89 0.49
CA ASP A 443 34.85 19.46 1.44
C ASP A 443 36.31 19.28 1.02
N LEU A 444 36.59 18.30 0.17
CA LEU A 444 37.95 18.09 -0.38
C LEU A 444 38.29 19.16 -1.42
N PHE A 445 37.29 19.65 -2.16
CA PHE A 445 37.48 20.74 -3.12
C PHE A 445 37.75 22.06 -2.43
N ASP A 446 37.09 22.32 -1.31
CA ASP A 446 37.26 23.52 -0.53
C ASP A 446 38.72 23.72 -0.13
N LYS A 447 39.38 22.64 0.27
CA LYS A 447 40.80 22.65 0.67
C LYS A 447 41.77 22.98 -0.46
N TYR A 448 41.45 22.55 -1.71
CA TYR A 448 42.31 22.78 -2.88
C TYR A 448 42.06 24.13 -3.56
N PHE A 449 40.86 24.69 -3.45
CA PHE A 449 40.48 25.92 -4.14
C PHE A 449 40.41 27.16 -3.22
N GLY A 450 40.94 27.09 -2.00
CA GLY A 450 41.05 28.23 -1.08
C GLY A 450 39.75 28.56 -0.34
N ALA A 451 39.22 27.58 0.32
CA ALA A 451 37.87 27.50 0.86
C ALA A 451 37.56 28.40 2.07
N ASP A 452 38.46 29.24 2.58
CA ASP A 452 38.13 30.19 3.63
C ASP A 452 37.05 31.22 3.22
N LYS A 453 36.68 31.23 1.96
CA LYS A 453 35.69 32.15 1.37
C LYS A 453 34.35 31.49 1.02
N TYR A 454 34.24 30.15 1.16
CA TYR A 454 33.06 29.42 0.67
C TYR A 454 32.37 28.61 1.78
N SER A 455 31.07 28.39 1.63
CA SER A 455 30.33 27.54 2.53
C SER A 455 30.71 26.07 2.35
N THR A 456 30.91 25.35 3.45
CA THR A 456 31.28 23.95 3.45
C THR A 456 30.12 23.09 3.94
N HIS A 457 29.81 22.03 3.20
CA HIS A 457 28.80 21.08 3.60
C HIS A 457 29.34 19.65 3.58
N ILE A 458 29.29 19.01 4.75
CA ILE A 458 29.76 17.62 4.93
C ILE A 458 28.58 16.79 5.42
N PHE A 459 28.35 15.67 4.78
CA PHE A 459 27.45 14.66 5.29
C PHE A 459 28.06 13.28 5.22
N ASN A 460 27.61 12.41 6.10
CA ASN A 460 27.84 10.97 6.03
C ASN A 460 26.59 10.23 6.47
N ASP A 461 26.34 9.09 5.86
CA ASP A 461 25.30 8.17 6.27
C ASP A 461 25.76 6.71 6.19
N ILE A 462 25.14 5.89 7.04
CA ILE A 462 25.30 4.44 7.04
C ILE A 462 23.92 3.78 7.16
N ASN A 463 23.69 2.80 6.31
CA ASN A 463 22.52 1.95 6.29
C ASN A 463 22.96 0.51 6.53
N THR A 464 22.39 -0.17 7.49
CA THR A 464 22.66 -1.59 7.73
C THR A 464 21.35 -2.34 7.87
N LYS A 465 21.23 -3.48 7.19
CA LYS A 465 20.08 -4.37 7.36
C LYS A 465 20.54 -5.80 7.49
N LEU A 466 20.06 -6.49 8.53
CA LEU A 466 20.18 -7.94 8.70
C LEU A 466 18.80 -8.55 8.47
N SER A 467 18.74 -9.59 7.66
CA SER A 467 17.47 -10.27 7.34
C SER A 467 17.62 -11.76 7.59
N TRP A 468 16.87 -12.27 8.56
CA TRP A 468 16.91 -13.65 9.02
C TRP A 468 15.57 -14.34 8.80
N ASP A 469 15.55 -15.41 8.00
CA ASP A 469 14.43 -16.32 7.90
C ASP A 469 14.57 -17.34 9.05
N ILE A 470 13.82 -17.13 10.13
CA ILE A 470 13.83 -18.02 11.31
C ILE A 470 13.32 -19.40 10.87
N ASP A 471 12.20 -19.39 10.20
CA ASP A 471 11.58 -20.58 9.66
C ASP A 471 10.85 -20.26 8.34
N SER A 472 10.00 -21.19 7.86
CA SER A 472 9.27 -21.09 6.61
C SER A 472 8.13 -20.06 6.62
N VAL A 473 7.68 -19.49 7.74
CA VAL A 473 6.59 -18.51 7.86
C VAL A 473 6.98 -17.25 8.62
N THR A 474 8.23 -17.19 9.12
CA THR A 474 8.65 -16.12 10.02
C THR A 474 9.98 -15.51 9.59
N THR A 475 10.03 -14.19 9.47
CA THR A 475 11.25 -13.43 9.20
C THR A 475 11.48 -12.39 10.29
N LEU A 476 12.73 -12.20 10.68
CA LEU A 476 13.19 -11.16 11.58
C LEU A 476 14.17 -10.26 10.84
N GLN A 477 13.97 -8.94 10.93
CA GLN A 477 14.81 -7.97 10.25
C GLN A 477 15.26 -6.91 11.25
N LEU A 478 16.55 -6.61 11.26
CA LEU A 478 17.14 -5.50 12.00
C LEU A 478 17.61 -4.46 10.99
N SER A 479 17.11 -3.24 11.10
CA SER A 479 17.52 -2.11 10.26
C SER A 479 18.12 -1.02 11.13
N ILE A 480 19.27 -0.51 10.72
CA ILE A 480 20.00 0.58 11.38
C ILE A 480 20.28 1.66 10.34
N TYR A 481 19.94 2.88 10.65
CA TYR A 481 20.29 4.05 9.88
C TYR A 481 20.90 5.12 10.78
N ASN A 482 22.01 5.71 10.34
CA ASN A 482 22.66 6.83 11.04
C ASN A 482 23.13 7.84 9.99
N SER A 483 22.79 9.11 10.19
CA SER A 483 23.17 10.23 9.34
C SER A 483 23.63 11.41 10.16
N ASN A 484 24.70 12.05 9.68
CA ASN A 484 25.22 13.29 10.22
C ASN A 484 25.49 14.28 9.10
N ASP A 485 24.97 15.47 9.26
CA ASP A 485 25.15 16.59 8.37
C ASP A 485 25.74 17.77 9.13
N ARG A 486 26.68 18.44 8.52
CA ARG A 486 27.27 19.66 9.03
C ARG A 486 27.45 20.68 7.92
N TYR A 487 26.88 21.84 8.12
CA TYR A 487 27.01 22.99 7.24
C TYR A 487 27.73 24.11 7.97
N LYS A 488 28.74 24.70 7.35
CA LYS A 488 29.50 25.87 7.85
C LYS A 488 29.38 26.96 6.81
N GLU A 489 28.93 28.13 7.22
CA GLU A 489 28.88 29.31 6.38
C GLU A 489 30.05 30.26 6.69
N PRO A 490 30.89 30.62 5.73
CA PRO A 490 31.92 31.62 5.89
C PRO A 490 31.29 33.00 5.62
N SER A 491 30.95 33.71 6.61
CA SER A 491 30.47 35.09 6.48
C SER A 491 31.48 36.04 7.09
N ASN A 492 31.77 37.14 6.39
CA ASN A 492 32.64 38.20 6.92
C ASN A 492 32.06 38.92 8.13
N GLU A 493 30.74 39.02 8.25
CA GLU A 493 29.99 39.55 9.40
C GLU A 493 29.73 38.51 10.49
N TYR A 494 29.67 37.23 10.11
CA TYR A 494 29.15 36.17 10.93
C TYR A 494 30.10 34.96 10.98
N LYS A 495 31.35 35.19 11.31
CA LYS A 495 32.41 34.16 11.34
C LYS A 495 31.94 32.89 12.03
N ASN A 496 31.90 31.77 11.28
CA ASN A 496 31.73 30.41 11.78
C ASN A 496 30.31 29.98 12.20
N ALA A 497 29.24 30.40 11.52
CA ALA A 497 27.95 29.78 11.73
C ALA A 497 28.00 28.30 11.33
N VAL A 498 27.66 27.43 12.26
CA VAL A 498 27.63 25.98 12.03
C VAL A 498 26.23 25.47 12.30
N LEU A 499 25.66 24.83 11.29
CA LEU A 499 24.42 24.06 11.41
C LEU A 499 24.75 22.57 11.37
N ALA A 500 24.10 21.77 12.19
CA ALA A 500 24.30 20.34 12.20
C ALA A 500 22.99 19.58 12.43
N TRP A 501 22.83 18.47 11.72
CA TRP A 501 21.73 17.55 11.89
C TRP A 501 22.27 16.15 12.14
N ASN A 502 21.60 15.42 13.03
CA ASN A 502 21.86 14.02 13.26
C ASN A 502 20.54 13.26 13.27
N THR A 503 20.48 12.19 12.51
CA THR A 503 19.33 11.28 12.48
C THR A 503 19.81 9.87 12.73
N GLN A 504 19.20 9.18 13.70
CA GLN A 504 19.46 7.78 14.01
C GLN A 504 18.14 7.01 14.03
N LEU A 505 18.17 5.80 13.49
CA LEU A 505 17.05 4.87 13.50
C LEU A 505 17.56 3.46 13.74
N TYR A 506 16.93 2.76 14.67
CA TYR A 506 17.14 1.35 14.98
C TYR A 506 15.78 0.69 14.98
N ALA A 507 15.53 -0.27 14.09
CA ALA A 507 14.24 -0.94 13.95
C ALA A 507 14.39 -2.45 13.88
N LEU A 508 13.66 -3.15 14.73
CA LEU A 508 13.50 -4.59 14.71
C LEU A 508 12.10 -4.91 14.19
N GLN A 509 11.99 -5.66 13.10
CA GLN A 509 10.74 -6.03 12.47
C GLN A 509 10.57 -7.55 12.45
N PHE A 510 9.41 -7.99 12.86
CA PHE A 510 8.99 -9.38 12.89
C PHE A 510 7.79 -9.55 11.96
N ASN A 511 7.94 -10.37 10.93
CA ASN A 511 6.87 -10.66 9.98
C ASN A 511 6.58 -12.15 10.02
N THR A 512 5.30 -12.51 10.17
CA THR A 512 4.89 -13.92 10.23
C THR A 512 3.57 -14.17 9.50
N ILE A 513 3.46 -15.34 8.89
CA ILE A 513 2.22 -15.85 8.32
C ILE A 513 1.61 -16.80 9.34
N ILE A 514 0.62 -16.31 10.08
CA ILE A 514 -0.07 -17.09 11.14
C ILE A 514 -0.85 -18.24 10.50
N ASN A 515 -1.52 -17.97 9.39
CA ASN A 515 -2.18 -18.99 8.59
C ASN A 515 -2.39 -18.51 7.15
N ARG A 516 -3.00 -19.33 6.28
CA ARG A 516 -3.19 -18.99 4.84
C ARG A 516 -3.94 -17.68 4.57
N ARG A 517 -4.62 -17.11 5.57
CA ARG A 517 -5.45 -15.90 5.42
C ARG A 517 -4.99 -14.75 6.30
N LEU A 518 -4.21 -15.02 7.34
CA LEU A 518 -3.81 -14.06 8.35
C LEU A 518 -2.30 -13.90 8.37
N THR A 519 -1.84 -12.66 8.14
CA THR A 519 -0.45 -12.26 8.29
C THR A 519 -0.32 -11.21 9.37
N ASN A 520 0.83 -11.17 10.02
CA ASN A 520 1.18 -10.15 11.01
C ASN A 520 2.53 -9.54 10.64
N SER A 521 2.63 -8.23 10.84
CA SER A 521 3.88 -7.47 10.81
C SER A 521 3.97 -6.63 12.07
N SER A 522 4.96 -6.90 12.89
CA SER A 522 5.19 -6.16 14.14
C SER A 522 6.58 -5.54 14.14
N SER A 523 6.72 -4.37 14.72
CA SER A 523 8.00 -3.67 14.80
C SER A 523 8.17 -2.94 16.12
N ILE A 524 9.40 -2.89 16.59
CA ILE A 524 9.85 -2.00 17.66
C ILE A 524 11.00 -1.17 17.09
N ALA A 525 10.93 0.15 17.26
CA ALA A 525 11.95 1.03 16.72
C ALA A 525 12.27 2.19 17.68
N PHE A 526 13.52 2.57 17.68
CA PHE A 526 13.99 3.78 18.35
C PHE A 526 14.51 4.76 17.30
N THR A 527 14.10 6.03 17.38
CA THR A 527 14.65 7.10 16.56
C THR A 527 15.17 8.24 17.43
N TYR A 528 16.23 8.87 16.95
CA TYR A 528 16.76 10.10 17.51
C TYR A 528 17.02 11.08 16.38
N ASN A 529 16.43 12.27 16.50
CA ASN A 529 16.67 13.38 15.61
C ASN A 529 17.14 14.58 16.42
N LYS A 530 18.19 15.26 15.94
CA LYS A 530 18.76 16.45 16.58
C LYS A 530 19.14 17.44 15.50
N SER A 531 18.72 18.69 15.68
CA SER A 531 19.18 19.84 14.89
C SER A 531 19.80 20.84 15.81
N SER A 532 20.93 21.42 15.42
CA SER A 532 21.65 22.44 16.20
C SER A 532 22.19 23.53 15.29
N ALA A 533 22.12 24.76 15.77
CA ALA A 533 22.70 25.93 15.13
C ALA A 533 23.60 26.66 16.14
N ASP A 534 24.83 26.92 15.76
CA ASP A 534 25.69 27.87 16.45
C ASP A 534 25.47 29.26 15.85
N ALA A 535 24.62 30.02 16.50
CA ALA A 535 24.00 31.21 15.93
C ALA A 535 24.75 32.51 16.37
N LYS A 536 26.05 32.59 16.22
CA LYS A 536 26.72 33.93 16.31
C LYS A 536 26.15 34.89 15.25
N ALA A 537 25.32 34.44 14.38
CA ALA A 537 25.10 35.03 13.10
C ALA A 537 23.66 35.37 12.72
N PHE A 538 22.65 34.63 13.13
CA PHE A 538 21.50 34.58 12.22
C PHE A 538 20.23 35.36 12.54
N VAL A 539 19.93 35.59 13.79
CA VAL A 539 18.62 36.22 14.10
C VAL A 539 18.73 37.12 15.33
N LEU A 540 19.76 36.95 16.11
CA LEU A 540 19.85 37.47 17.44
C LEU A 540 21.20 38.14 17.60
N ARG A 541 21.23 39.40 17.94
CA ARG A 541 22.42 40.13 18.44
C ARG A 541 23.08 39.48 19.68
N ALA A 542 22.96 38.15 19.81
CA ALA A 542 23.41 37.37 20.93
C ALA A 542 24.13 36.08 20.51
N ASN A 543 25.36 35.87 20.98
CA ASN A 543 26.14 34.65 20.86
C ASN A 543 25.44 33.45 21.48
N LYS A 544 24.70 32.62 20.66
CA LYS A 544 23.99 31.50 21.23
C LYS A 544 23.79 30.30 20.30
N PHE A 545 23.95 29.18 20.97
CA PHE A 545 23.66 27.84 20.46
C PHE A 545 22.18 27.53 20.61
N VAL A 546 21.54 27.07 19.52
CA VAL A 546 20.16 26.62 19.51
C VAL A 546 20.15 25.14 19.21
N GLU A 547 19.39 24.39 19.96
CA GLU A 547 19.24 22.95 19.77
C GLU A 547 17.79 22.55 19.89
N SER A 548 17.29 21.79 18.90
CA SER A 548 15.99 21.15 18.90
C SER A 548 16.16 19.66 18.61
N GLY A 549 15.29 18.82 19.12
CA GLY A 549 15.36 17.41 18.81
C GLY A 549 14.20 16.59 19.37
N ALA A 550 14.13 15.36 18.90
CA ALA A 550 13.13 14.41 19.36
C ALA A 550 13.73 13.00 19.45
N LYS A 551 13.32 12.28 20.47
CA LYS A 551 13.59 10.84 20.64
C LYS A 551 12.25 10.11 20.66
N HIS A 552 12.12 9.03 19.92
CA HIS A 552 10.90 8.26 19.89
C HIS A 552 11.16 6.78 20.06
N LEU A 553 10.29 6.12 20.82
CA LEU A 553 10.19 4.67 20.88
C LEU A 553 8.85 4.27 20.29
N TYR A 554 8.90 3.61 19.15
CA TYR A 554 7.73 3.09 18.43
C TYR A 554 7.53 1.61 18.72
N ALA A 555 6.29 1.20 18.91
CA ALA A 555 5.91 -0.21 18.84
C ALA A 555 4.61 -0.34 18.04
N ASN A 556 4.67 -1.07 16.95
CA ASN A 556 3.58 -1.21 15.99
C ASN A 556 3.27 -2.68 15.75
N THR A 557 2.00 -3.01 15.58
CA THR A 557 1.59 -4.33 15.14
C THR A 557 0.42 -4.20 14.16
N ASP A 558 0.62 -4.75 12.97
CA ASP A 558 -0.33 -4.70 11.86
C ASP A 558 -0.74 -6.12 11.47
N PHE A 559 -2.03 -6.33 11.32
CA PHE A 559 -2.62 -7.58 10.88
C PHE A 559 -3.34 -7.39 9.55
N SER A 560 -3.27 -8.41 8.71
CA SER A 560 -3.98 -8.46 7.44
C SER A 560 -4.70 -9.79 7.31
N TYR A 561 -6.01 -9.77 7.15
CA TYR A 561 -6.85 -10.95 6.98
C TYR A 561 -7.60 -10.92 5.66
N GLN A 562 -7.42 -11.95 4.86
CA GLN A 562 -8.10 -12.15 3.59
C GLN A 562 -9.29 -13.09 3.79
N PHE A 563 -10.52 -12.56 3.81
CA PHE A 563 -11.73 -13.37 3.91
C PHE A 563 -11.95 -14.23 2.67
N ASN A 564 -11.87 -13.57 1.51
CA ASN A 564 -12.02 -14.19 0.20
C ASN A 564 -11.35 -13.28 -0.86
N SER A 565 -11.51 -13.57 -2.16
CA SER A 565 -10.95 -12.75 -3.25
C SER A 565 -11.52 -11.32 -3.32
N TYR A 566 -12.68 -11.08 -2.72
CA TYR A 566 -13.40 -9.80 -2.80
C TYR A 566 -13.28 -8.93 -1.55
N TYR A 567 -12.86 -9.50 -0.40
CA TYR A 567 -12.82 -8.78 0.86
C TYR A 567 -11.56 -9.08 1.66
N LYS A 568 -10.85 -7.99 1.99
CA LYS A 568 -9.67 -7.98 2.85
C LYS A 568 -9.82 -6.91 3.92
N ILE A 569 -9.48 -7.23 5.15
CA ILE A 569 -9.41 -6.29 6.27
C ILE A 569 -7.96 -6.20 6.77
N ASN A 570 -7.51 -4.97 7.01
CA ASN A 570 -6.26 -4.70 7.72
C ASN A 570 -6.60 -3.95 9.00
N TRP A 571 -5.90 -4.23 10.08
CA TRP A 571 -6.04 -3.50 11.34
C TRP A 571 -4.71 -3.50 12.08
N GLY A 572 -4.53 -2.55 12.94
CA GLY A 572 -3.30 -2.47 13.72
C GLY A 572 -3.39 -1.54 14.91
N LEU A 573 -2.40 -1.68 15.78
CA LEU A 573 -2.17 -0.84 16.94
C LEU A 573 -0.76 -0.27 16.84
N LYS A 574 -0.63 1.03 17.13
CA LYS A 574 0.65 1.73 17.11
C LYS A 574 0.81 2.55 18.37
N THR A 575 2.01 2.58 18.87
CA THR A 575 2.39 3.41 20.01
C THR A 575 3.65 4.20 19.68
N ASP A 576 3.67 5.45 20.09
CA ASP A 576 4.83 6.34 20.00
C ASP A 576 5.04 7.02 21.36
N PHE A 577 6.17 6.75 21.99
CA PHE A 577 6.63 7.42 23.19
C PHE A 577 7.73 8.41 22.81
N GLY A 578 7.32 9.68 22.62
CA GLY A 578 8.19 10.77 22.20
C GLY A 578 8.73 11.57 23.39
N LEU A 579 9.99 11.97 23.29
CA LEU A 579 10.59 12.99 24.17
C LEU A 579 11.13 14.11 23.30
N TYR A 580 10.44 15.24 23.31
CA TYR A 580 10.81 16.42 22.53
C TYR A 580 11.68 17.35 23.37
N LYS A 581 12.79 17.77 22.79
CA LYS A 581 13.59 18.90 23.28
C LYS A 581 13.18 20.12 22.50
N LEU A 582 12.46 21.03 23.13
CA LEU A 582 11.99 22.25 22.52
C LEU A 582 13.14 23.20 22.26
N ALA A 583 13.08 23.92 21.13
CA ALA A 583 14.11 24.90 20.80
C ALA A 583 14.17 26.04 21.83
N GLY A 584 15.32 26.34 22.33
CA GLY A 584 15.59 27.48 23.24
C GLY A 584 16.19 28.64 22.47
N PHE A 585 15.58 29.82 22.56
CA PHE A 585 16.10 31.08 22.02
C PHE A 585 16.43 32.04 23.16
N GLY A 586 17.49 32.85 23.02
CA GLY A 586 17.79 33.92 24.01
C GLY A 586 18.95 33.62 24.98
N ARG A 587 19.15 34.47 26.03
CA ARG A 587 20.31 34.45 26.97
C ARG A 587 20.29 33.30 27.97
N GLY A 588 19.25 32.53 28.11
CA GLY A 588 19.16 31.33 28.93
C GLY A 588 18.99 30.09 28.05
N LEU A 589 19.70 29.03 28.29
CA LEU A 589 19.47 27.74 27.67
C LEU A 589 18.10 27.24 28.12
N TYR A 590 17.08 27.41 27.28
CA TYR A 590 15.78 26.82 27.51
C TYR A 590 15.92 25.33 27.24
N ASN A 591 15.80 24.53 28.26
CA ASN A 591 15.99 23.09 28.16
C ASN A 591 14.70 22.34 28.49
N GLU A 592 13.56 22.90 28.00
CA GLU A 592 12.28 22.26 28.21
C GLU A 592 12.22 20.96 27.40
N LYS A 593 11.88 19.88 28.09
CA LYS A 593 11.64 18.57 27.49
C LYS A 593 10.21 18.20 27.74
N GLU A 594 9.49 17.82 26.66
CA GLU A 594 8.11 17.40 26.75
C GLU A 594 7.97 15.92 26.38
N PRO A 595 7.65 15.05 27.35
CA PRO A 595 7.27 13.67 27.07
C PRO A 595 5.85 13.62 26.49
N ILE A 596 5.69 12.86 25.40
CA ILE A 596 4.42 12.71 24.72
C ILE A 596 4.14 11.22 24.53
N LYS A 597 2.92 10.80 24.82
CA LYS A 597 2.42 9.44 24.55
C LYS A 597 1.38 9.56 23.45
N GLN A 598 1.59 8.82 22.36
CA GLN A 598 0.62 8.68 21.31
C GLN A 598 0.27 7.21 21.15
N ILE A 599 -1.02 6.91 21.15
CA ILE A 599 -1.54 5.57 20.91
C ILE A 599 -2.54 5.68 19.78
N SER A 600 -2.43 4.85 18.79
CA SER A 600 -3.37 4.83 17.69
C SER A 600 -3.78 3.43 17.29
N ALA A 601 -5.00 3.31 16.77
CA ALA A 601 -5.55 2.08 16.24
C ALA A 601 -6.24 2.37 14.91
N PHE A 602 -6.12 1.46 13.98
CA PHE A 602 -6.78 1.59 12.69
C PHE A 602 -7.47 0.30 12.24
N VAL A 603 -8.47 0.48 11.41
CA VAL A 603 -9.12 -0.58 10.64
C VAL A 603 -9.32 -0.08 9.21
N ASP A 604 -9.01 -0.92 8.24
CA ASP A 604 -9.05 -0.60 6.80
C ASP A 604 -9.69 -1.77 6.04
N ASN A 605 -10.85 -1.52 5.43
CA ASN A 605 -11.62 -2.51 4.71
C ASN A 605 -11.45 -2.30 3.21
N LYS A 606 -11.05 -3.34 2.48
CA LYS A 606 -10.89 -3.36 1.03
C LYS A 606 -11.91 -4.31 0.44
N ILE A 607 -12.86 -3.78 -0.33
CA ILE A 607 -14.04 -4.51 -0.80
C ILE A 607 -14.20 -4.32 -2.32
N TYR A 608 -14.22 -5.41 -3.06
CA TYR A 608 -14.72 -5.42 -4.44
C TYR A 608 -16.22 -5.67 -4.39
N ILE A 609 -17.01 -4.61 -4.50
CA ILE A 609 -18.48 -4.67 -4.45
C ILE A 609 -18.99 -5.40 -5.70
N THR A 610 -18.40 -5.08 -6.84
CA THR A 610 -18.61 -5.74 -8.12
C THR A 610 -17.27 -5.85 -8.86
N ASN A 611 -17.25 -6.47 -10.04
CA ASN A 611 -16.05 -6.56 -10.87
C ASN A 611 -15.56 -5.20 -11.39
N TRP A 612 -16.43 -4.18 -11.38
CA TRP A 612 -16.12 -2.83 -11.85
C TRP A 612 -16.08 -1.79 -10.73
N LEU A 613 -16.55 -2.11 -9.51
CA LEU A 613 -16.65 -1.18 -8.39
C LEU A 613 -15.85 -1.71 -7.18
N TYR A 614 -14.85 -0.94 -6.79
CA TYR A 614 -14.01 -1.16 -5.61
C TYR A 614 -14.21 -0.05 -4.59
N ALA A 615 -14.30 -0.40 -3.33
CA ALA A 615 -14.32 0.52 -2.21
C ALA A 615 -13.22 0.16 -1.20
N GLN A 616 -12.55 1.18 -0.68
CA GLN A 616 -11.69 1.04 0.49
C GLN A 616 -12.12 2.08 1.51
N ALA A 617 -12.52 1.60 2.68
CA ALA A 617 -13.01 2.43 3.78
C ALA A 617 -12.24 2.10 5.04
N GLY A 618 -11.66 3.12 5.63
CA GLY A 618 -10.85 2.98 6.83
C GLY A 618 -11.15 4.01 7.89
N LEU A 619 -10.85 3.65 9.12
CA LEU A 619 -10.99 4.48 10.29
C LEU A 619 -9.71 4.42 11.11
N HIS A 620 -9.14 5.56 11.42
CA HIS A 620 -7.94 5.70 12.24
C HIS A 620 -8.30 6.51 13.49
N TYR A 621 -8.02 5.97 14.66
CA TYR A 621 -8.20 6.65 15.93
C TYR A 621 -6.85 6.94 16.56
N VAL A 622 -6.67 8.16 17.07
CA VAL A 622 -5.45 8.60 17.74
C VAL A 622 -5.79 9.22 19.08
N LEU A 623 -5.07 8.81 20.11
CA LEU A 623 -4.97 9.44 21.41
C LEU A 623 -3.57 10.04 21.54
N TYR A 624 -3.49 11.37 21.58
CA TYR A 624 -2.25 12.12 21.73
C TYR A 624 -2.24 12.82 23.10
N ALA A 625 -1.31 12.44 23.95
CA ALA A 625 -1.25 12.82 25.37
C ALA A 625 0.11 13.39 25.75
N PRO A 626 0.33 14.72 25.61
CA PRO A 626 1.45 15.41 26.22
C PRO A 626 1.37 15.32 27.75
N ASN A 627 2.52 15.21 28.42
CA ASN A 627 2.54 14.98 29.87
C ASN A 627 2.06 16.21 30.67
N HIS A 628 2.40 17.41 30.17
CA HIS A 628 2.09 18.67 30.89
C HIS A 628 0.98 19.49 30.23
N TYR A 629 0.38 19.02 29.15
CA TYR A 629 -0.59 19.79 28.35
C TYR A 629 -1.83 18.96 28.03
N LYS A 630 -2.76 19.60 27.33
CA LYS A 630 -4.06 19.00 26.96
C LYS A 630 -3.89 17.75 26.09
N THR A 631 -4.61 16.71 26.45
CA THR A 631 -4.79 15.49 25.64
C THR A 631 -5.76 15.76 24.49
N TYR A 632 -5.46 15.25 23.30
CA TYR A 632 -6.28 15.31 22.12
C TYR A 632 -6.69 13.90 21.67
N GLN A 633 -7.90 13.80 21.17
CA GLN A 633 -8.43 12.56 20.59
C GLN A 633 -8.95 12.88 19.18
N SER A 634 -8.68 11.99 18.25
CA SER A 634 -9.02 12.19 16.85
C SER A 634 -9.55 10.92 16.21
N LEU A 635 -10.64 11.09 15.47
CA LEU A 635 -11.19 10.07 14.58
C LEU A 635 -11.02 10.53 13.13
N GLN A 636 -10.29 9.73 12.33
CA GLN A 636 -9.84 10.08 10.99
C GLN A 636 -10.39 9.09 9.95
N PRO A 637 -11.61 9.29 9.47
CA PRO A 637 -12.20 8.47 8.41
C PRO A 637 -11.51 8.72 7.07
N ARG A 638 -11.35 7.65 6.28
CA ARG A 638 -10.82 7.66 4.92
C ARG A 638 -11.66 6.77 4.02
N LEU A 639 -11.93 7.26 2.82
CA LEU A 639 -12.71 6.53 1.83
C LEU A 639 -12.12 6.75 0.44
N ILE A 640 -12.00 5.69 -0.33
CA ILE A 640 -11.82 5.76 -1.77
C ILE A 640 -12.79 4.81 -2.46
N LEU A 641 -13.48 5.34 -3.46
CA LEU A 641 -14.31 4.57 -4.38
C LEU A 641 -13.63 4.58 -5.75
N LYS A 642 -13.58 3.44 -6.42
CA LYS A 642 -13.02 3.29 -7.76
C LYS A 642 -13.99 2.54 -8.64
N ALA A 643 -14.30 3.14 -9.79
CA ALA A 643 -15.16 2.53 -10.80
C ALA A 643 -14.38 2.34 -12.11
N THR A 644 -14.28 1.11 -12.59
CA THR A 644 -13.61 0.79 -13.85
C THR A 644 -14.64 0.60 -14.95
N VAL A 645 -14.55 1.41 -15.99
CA VAL A 645 -15.45 1.37 -17.14
C VAL A 645 -14.65 0.91 -18.36
N ASN A 646 -15.16 -0.11 -19.09
CA ASN A 646 -14.56 -0.62 -20.34
C ASN A 646 -13.09 -1.09 -20.21
N ASN A 647 -12.63 -1.52 -19.04
CA ASN A 647 -11.25 -1.95 -18.74
C ASN A 647 -10.15 -0.93 -19.12
N LYS A 648 -10.52 0.27 -19.57
CA LYS A 648 -9.59 1.33 -19.97
C LYS A 648 -9.76 2.59 -19.17
N ASN A 649 -10.92 2.81 -18.57
CA ASN A 649 -11.24 4.03 -17.84
C ASN A 649 -11.47 3.68 -16.36
N LEU A 650 -10.74 4.33 -15.48
CA LEU A 650 -10.90 4.25 -14.04
C LEU A 650 -11.30 5.62 -13.52
N PHE A 651 -12.45 5.72 -12.89
CA PHE A 651 -12.88 6.90 -12.14
C PHE A 651 -12.66 6.64 -10.65
N TYR A 652 -12.24 7.65 -9.91
CA TYR A 652 -12.11 7.53 -8.46
C TYR A 652 -12.57 8.79 -7.73
N LEU A 653 -13.10 8.56 -6.52
CA LEU A 653 -13.46 9.59 -5.56
C LEU A 653 -12.78 9.28 -4.23
N THR A 654 -12.16 10.28 -3.63
CA THR A 654 -11.41 10.15 -2.38
C THR A 654 -11.92 11.16 -1.35
N PHE A 655 -12.04 10.71 -0.12
CA PHE A 655 -12.28 11.53 1.06
C PHE A 655 -11.32 11.13 2.17
N LEU A 656 -10.62 12.10 2.75
CA LEU A 656 -9.70 11.91 3.86
C LEU A 656 -9.91 12.98 4.91
N LYS A 657 -9.98 12.58 6.18
CA LYS A 657 -9.73 13.45 7.32
C LYS A 657 -8.44 12.99 7.99
N MET A 658 -7.50 13.91 8.21
CA MET A 658 -6.20 13.61 8.77
C MET A 658 -5.78 14.66 9.81
N GLU A 659 -4.95 14.25 10.76
CA GLU A 659 -4.39 15.13 11.79
C GLU A 659 -2.88 14.92 11.93
N GLN A 660 -2.18 16.01 12.26
CA GLN A 660 -0.75 16.07 12.47
C GLN A 660 -0.48 16.70 13.83
N TYR A 661 0.36 16.06 14.65
CA TYR A 661 0.57 16.39 16.05
C TYR A 661 1.88 17.11 16.31
N PHE A 662 2.61 17.47 15.28
CA PHE A 662 3.76 18.35 15.38
C PHE A 662 3.89 19.25 14.15
N HIS A 663 4.61 20.34 14.30
CA HIS A 663 4.84 21.34 13.28
C HIS A 663 6.34 21.46 13.01
N HIS A 664 6.72 21.67 11.76
CA HIS A 664 8.05 22.22 11.46
C HIS A 664 7.90 23.74 11.35
N VAL A 665 8.54 24.42 12.23
CA VAL A 665 8.53 25.87 12.24
C VAL A 665 9.76 26.36 11.48
N LEU A 666 9.50 26.92 10.27
CA LEU A 666 10.51 27.57 9.47
C LEU A 666 10.90 28.89 10.14
N VAL A 667 12.16 29.08 10.48
CA VAL A 667 12.66 30.36 10.98
C VAL A 667 12.98 31.24 9.79
N SER A 668 12.21 32.30 9.59
CA SER A 668 12.34 33.26 8.52
C SER A 668 13.71 33.82 8.37
N ASN A 669 14.31 34.40 7.64
CA ASN A 669 15.58 35.18 7.57
C ASN A 669 16.88 34.36 7.62
N ILE A 670 16.80 33.04 7.73
CA ILE A 670 17.99 32.22 7.61
C ILE A 670 17.96 31.56 6.24
N SER A 671 18.92 31.90 5.39
CA SER A 671 19.14 31.19 4.12
C SER A 671 19.52 29.70 4.33
N ALA A 672 19.52 29.25 5.57
CA ALA A 672 19.91 27.93 6.00
C ALA A 672 18.70 27.07 6.39
N PRO A 673 18.72 25.76 6.12
CA PRO A 673 17.63 24.84 6.39
C PRO A 673 17.58 24.50 7.88
N PHE A 674 17.06 25.39 8.69
CA PHE A 674 16.94 25.15 10.11
C PHE A 674 15.45 25.17 10.53
N ASP A 675 14.86 23.99 10.58
CA ASP A 675 13.48 23.80 11.04
C ASP A 675 13.48 23.29 12.48
N PHE A 676 12.61 23.88 13.28
CA PHE A 676 12.34 23.37 14.62
C PHE A 676 11.17 22.41 14.60
N ILE A 677 11.35 21.25 15.23
CA ILE A 677 10.27 20.32 15.49
C ILE A 677 9.53 20.79 16.73
N MET A 678 8.26 21.13 16.55
CA MET A 678 7.39 21.63 17.59
C MET A 678 6.17 20.73 17.76
N PRO A 679 6.01 20.03 18.89
CA PRO A 679 4.83 19.24 19.16
C PRO A 679 3.59 20.11 19.39
N SER A 680 2.40 19.55 19.22
CA SER A 680 1.13 20.24 19.49
C SER A 680 0.88 20.34 21.00
N ILE A 681 1.40 21.39 21.61
CA ILE A 681 1.36 21.68 23.04
C ILE A 681 0.99 23.15 23.28
N LYS A 682 0.75 23.53 24.52
CA LYS A 682 0.33 24.90 24.91
C LYS A 682 -0.94 25.33 24.18
N SER A 683 -0.91 26.45 23.49
CA SER A 683 -2.02 27.00 22.70
C SER A 683 -2.12 26.37 21.30
N PHE A 684 -1.14 25.60 20.88
CA PHE A 684 -1.08 25.05 19.53
C PHE A 684 -1.78 23.70 19.43
N LYS A 685 -2.92 23.73 18.78
CA LYS A 685 -3.73 22.53 18.52
C LYS A 685 -3.12 21.72 17.38
N PRO A 686 -3.38 20.39 17.32
CA PRO A 686 -3.03 19.59 16.15
C PRO A 686 -3.53 20.22 14.86
N LEU A 687 -2.72 20.18 13.79
CA LEU A 687 -3.16 20.53 12.46
C LEU A 687 -4.17 19.50 11.98
N THR A 688 -5.21 19.96 11.32
CA THR A 688 -6.21 19.08 10.72
C THR A 688 -6.39 19.40 9.25
N ALA A 689 -6.60 18.38 8.44
CA ALA A 689 -6.95 18.54 7.04
C ALA A 689 -8.13 17.65 6.66
N ILE A 690 -9.02 18.22 5.83
CA ILE A 690 -10.03 17.49 5.10
C ILE A 690 -9.68 17.60 3.62
N HIS A 691 -9.53 16.47 2.95
CA HIS A 691 -9.16 16.39 1.55
C HIS A 691 -10.22 15.63 0.75
N TYR A 692 -10.63 16.21 -0.37
CA TYR A 692 -11.50 15.61 -1.38
C TYR A 692 -10.74 15.57 -2.69
N GLU A 693 -10.81 14.45 -3.41
CA GLU A 693 -10.25 14.34 -4.73
C GLU A 693 -11.15 13.49 -5.63
N ALA A 694 -11.30 13.94 -6.87
CA ALA A 694 -11.95 13.19 -7.94
C ALA A 694 -10.97 13.05 -9.11
N GLY A 695 -10.89 11.88 -9.70
CA GLY A 695 -9.98 11.68 -10.81
C GLY A 695 -10.45 10.63 -11.80
N TRP A 696 -9.87 10.72 -12.97
CA TRP A 696 -10.05 9.84 -14.10
C TRP A 696 -8.70 9.39 -14.62
N LYS A 697 -8.53 8.07 -14.83
CA LYS A 697 -7.37 7.45 -15.47
C LYS A 697 -7.81 6.73 -16.72
N HIS A 698 -7.12 7.00 -17.81
CA HIS A 698 -7.30 6.29 -19.06
C HIS A 698 -6.04 5.48 -19.40
N TYR A 699 -6.21 4.18 -19.53
CA TYR A 699 -5.13 3.28 -19.88
C TYR A 699 -5.03 3.15 -21.40
N LEU A 700 -3.95 3.68 -21.97
CA LEU A 700 -3.55 3.48 -23.36
C LEU A 700 -2.91 2.10 -23.53
N HIS A 701 -2.62 1.69 -24.76
CA HIS A 701 -1.91 0.42 -25.00
C HIS A 701 -0.50 0.42 -24.41
N THR A 702 0.21 1.54 -24.45
CA THR A 702 1.59 1.72 -23.98
C THR A 702 1.75 2.91 -23.05
N GLY A 703 0.69 3.33 -22.37
CA GLY A 703 0.76 4.51 -21.52
C GLY A 703 -0.49 4.76 -20.69
N ILE A 704 -0.51 5.90 -20.04
CA ILE A 704 -1.59 6.34 -19.14
C ILE A 704 -1.83 7.84 -19.30
N ILE A 705 -3.08 8.23 -19.18
CA ILE A 705 -3.51 9.62 -18.98
C ILE A 705 -4.27 9.66 -17.67
N GLU A 706 -3.90 10.58 -16.79
CA GLU A 706 -4.59 10.80 -15.53
C GLU A 706 -4.95 12.28 -15.40
N LEU A 707 -6.21 12.55 -15.08
CA LEU A 707 -6.72 13.87 -14.74
C LEU A 707 -7.37 13.79 -13.36
N SER A 708 -6.99 14.68 -12.45
CA SER A 708 -7.62 14.78 -11.14
C SER A 708 -7.86 16.22 -10.72
N ALA A 709 -8.86 16.42 -9.87
CA ALA A 709 -9.14 17.69 -9.24
C ALA A 709 -9.30 17.47 -7.73
N TYR A 710 -8.75 18.37 -6.94
CA TYR A 710 -8.78 18.27 -5.49
C TYR A 710 -9.19 19.58 -4.80
N TYR A 711 -9.73 19.43 -3.58
CA TYR A 711 -9.94 20.48 -2.62
C TYR A 711 -9.49 20.04 -1.24
N LYS A 712 -8.65 20.84 -0.58
CA LYS A 712 -8.12 20.58 0.78
C LYS A 712 -8.35 21.79 1.66
N ARG A 713 -8.95 21.57 2.83
CA ARG A 713 -9.08 22.57 3.89
C ARG A 713 -8.22 22.18 5.08
N ARG A 714 -7.43 23.14 5.56
CA ARG A 714 -6.50 22.97 6.69
C ARG A 714 -6.86 23.90 7.83
N ASN A 715 -6.75 23.44 9.07
CA ASN A 715 -6.97 24.28 10.24
C ASN A 715 -5.79 24.13 11.20
N ASN A 716 -5.61 25.15 12.03
CA ASN A 716 -4.54 25.25 13.04
C ASN A 716 -3.13 25.27 12.42
N LEU A 717 -2.96 25.86 11.23
CA LEU A 717 -1.65 26.17 10.67
C LEU A 717 -0.87 27.04 11.62
N LEU A 718 0.45 26.90 11.65
CA LEU A 718 1.32 27.65 12.51
C LEU A 718 2.30 28.50 11.70
N ALA A 719 2.42 29.77 12.02
CA ALA A 719 3.36 30.68 11.38
C ALA A 719 3.95 31.66 12.39
N PHE A 720 5.13 32.19 12.09
CA PHE A 720 5.68 33.32 12.86
C PHE A 720 4.87 34.58 12.59
N ARG A 721 4.72 35.39 13.64
CA ARG A 721 4.15 36.72 13.50
C ARG A 721 5.09 37.57 12.66
N PRO A 722 4.58 38.31 11.66
CA PRO A 722 5.40 39.25 10.91
C PRO A 722 6.07 40.29 11.84
N ASN A 723 7.27 40.72 11.46
CA ASN A 723 8.09 41.70 12.22
C ASN A 723 8.41 41.31 13.67
N SER A 724 8.24 40.03 14.03
CA SER A 724 8.61 39.56 15.34
C SER A 724 10.06 39.05 15.37
N PHE A 725 10.83 39.54 16.32
CA PHE A 725 12.18 39.06 16.64
C PHE A 725 12.08 38.23 17.91
N ILE A 726 12.68 37.05 17.91
CA ILE A 726 12.70 36.17 19.09
C ILE A 726 13.73 36.71 20.06
N GLU A 727 13.27 37.43 21.09
CA GLU A 727 14.17 38.06 22.12
C GLU A 727 14.31 37.19 23.37
N ASP A 728 13.33 36.35 23.67
CA ASP A 728 13.28 35.52 24.86
C ASP A 728 13.01 34.05 24.55
N SER A 729 13.01 33.22 25.61
CA SER A 729 12.75 31.77 25.48
C SER A 729 11.28 31.42 25.19
N ARG A 730 10.38 32.37 25.25
CA ARG A 730 8.95 32.13 25.07
C ARG A 730 8.57 32.29 23.61
N TRP A 731 9.07 31.38 22.78
CA TRP A 731 8.80 31.29 21.34
C TRP A 731 7.31 31.27 20.99
N ASP A 732 6.47 30.74 21.89
CA ASP A 732 5.02 30.66 21.72
C ASP A 732 4.36 32.03 21.55
N LYS A 733 4.95 33.10 22.08
CA LYS A 733 4.46 34.47 21.88
C LYS A 733 4.65 34.99 20.46
N TYR A 734 5.61 34.45 19.74
CA TYR A 734 5.96 34.88 18.39
C TYR A 734 5.26 34.11 17.30
N MET A 735 4.38 33.17 17.69
CA MET A 735 3.66 32.32 16.77
C MET A 735 2.19 32.74 16.70
N MET A 736 1.57 32.52 15.53
CA MET A 736 0.14 32.70 15.31
C MET A 736 -0.46 31.47 14.67
N ALA A 737 -1.71 31.17 15.05
CA ALA A 737 -2.49 30.08 14.45
C ALA A 737 -3.36 30.59 13.31
N GLY A 738 -3.41 29.82 12.23
CA GLY A 738 -4.19 30.15 11.04
C GLY A 738 -4.94 28.98 10.47
N ASN A 739 -5.66 29.25 9.40
CA ASN A 739 -6.33 28.24 8.58
C ASN A 739 -5.92 28.40 7.12
N GLY A 740 -6.11 27.35 6.32
CA GLY A 740 -5.79 27.40 4.91
C GLY A 740 -6.75 26.59 4.07
N GLU A 741 -6.78 26.92 2.80
CA GLU A 741 -7.45 26.13 1.78
C GLU A 741 -6.56 26.03 0.55
N SER A 742 -6.60 24.88 -0.11
CA SER A 742 -5.96 24.67 -1.39
C SER A 742 -6.84 23.87 -2.33
N TYR A 743 -6.80 24.20 -3.60
CA TYR A 743 -7.53 23.49 -4.65
C TYR A 743 -6.74 23.51 -5.94
N GLY A 744 -6.93 22.50 -6.75
CA GLY A 744 -6.20 22.39 -8.00
C GLY A 744 -6.66 21.28 -8.92
N VAL A 745 -6.04 21.28 -10.10
CA VAL A 745 -6.25 20.28 -11.15
C VAL A 745 -4.89 19.75 -11.58
N ASN A 746 -4.76 18.45 -11.69
CA ASN A 746 -3.55 17.77 -12.09
C ASN A 746 -3.79 16.96 -13.35
N LEU A 747 -2.89 17.09 -14.33
CA LEU A 747 -2.82 16.27 -15.53
C LEU A 747 -1.50 15.52 -15.54
N TYR A 748 -1.54 14.25 -15.76
CA TYR A 748 -0.38 13.39 -15.94
C TYR A 748 -0.56 12.55 -17.19
N MET A 749 0.47 12.48 -18.01
CA MET A 749 0.50 11.69 -19.23
C MET A 749 1.84 10.98 -19.34
N PHE A 750 1.80 9.70 -19.60
CA PHE A 750 2.98 8.89 -19.90
C PHE A 750 2.67 7.99 -21.08
N ASN A 751 3.62 7.85 -21.99
CA ASN A 751 3.54 6.87 -23.07
C ASN A 751 4.94 6.41 -23.50
N GLN A 752 5.00 5.16 -23.91
CA GLN A 752 6.18 4.56 -24.51
C GLN A 752 5.85 4.06 -25.92
N TRP A 753 6.59 4.55 -26.90
CA TRP A 753 6.47 4.10 -28.27
C TRP A 753 7.82 3.58 -28.75
N ARG A 754 7.96 2.25 -28.82
CA ARG A 754 9.23 1.59 -29.22
C ARG A 754 10.40 2.06 -28.32
N LYS A 755 11.33 2.84 -28.91
CA LYS A 755 12.54 3.36 -28.24
C LYS A 755 12.34 4.74 -27.61
N LEU A 756 11.22 5.37 -27.86
CA LEU A 756 10.86 6.69 -27.35
C LEU A 756 9.90 6.56 -26.17
N SER A 757 10.24 7.13 -25.03
CA SER A 757 9.33 7.32 -23.93
C SER A 757 9.20 8.80 -23.61
N TRP A 758 7.99 9.24 -23.29
CA TRP A 758 7.75 10.62 -22.88
C TRP A 758 6.78 10.67 -21.72
N GLN A 759 6.97 11.66 -20.89
CA GLN A 759 6.18 11.93 -19.70
C GLN A 759 5.90 13.42 -19.62
N LEU A 760 4.67 13.76 -19.31
CA LEU A 760 4.21 15.12 -19.11
C LEU A 760 3.40 15.20 -17.83
N SER A 761 3.66 16.17 -16.99
CA SER A 761 2.82 16.50 -15.86
C SER A 761 2.54 18.00 -15.82
N TYR A 762 1.31 18.35 -15.52
CA TYR A 762 0.89 19.72 -15.29
C TYR A 762 0.02 19.78 -14.05
N GLY A 763 0.35 20.68 -13.13
CA GLY A 763 -0.44 20.98 -11.95
C GLY A 763 -0.85 22.45 -11.94
N PHE A 764 -2.16 22.68 -11.86
CA PHE A 764 -2.70 23.97 -11.44
C PHE A 764 -3.08 23.88 -9.98
N SER A 765 -2.60 24.81 -9.14
CA SER A 765 -2.87 24.81 -7.70
C SER A 765 -3.02 26.25 -7.19
N LYS A 766 -4.04 26.48 -6.38
CA LYS A 766 -4.15 27.70 -5.59
C LYS A 766 -4.21 27.34 -4.12
N SER A 767 -3.34 27.99 -3.32
CA SER A 767 -3.26 27.79 -1.87
C SER A 767 -3.32 29.14 -1.16
N LYS A 768 -4.24 29.27 -0.23
CA LYS A 768 -4.47 30.50 0.54
C LYS A 768 -4.48 30.18 2.04
N GLU A 769 -4.08 31.15 2.83
CA GLU A 769 -4.06 31.10 4.30
C GLU A 769 -4.71 32.37 4.87
N TRP A 770 -5.22 32.27 6.07
CA TRP A 770 -5.72 33.41 6.82
C TRP A 770 -5.48 33.23 8.33
N TYR A 771 -5.22 34.32 9.00
CA TYR A 771 -4.85 34.36 10.40
C TYR A 771 -5.77 35.31 11.14
N ALA A 772 -6.37 34.85 12.26
CA ALA A 772 -7.30 35.68 13.05
C ALA A 772 -6.62 36.95 13.61
N GLU A 773 -5.31 36.91 13.79
CA GLU A 773 -4.49 38.00 14.29
C GLU A 773 -4.12 39.05 13.22
N LEU A 774 -4.38 38.75 11.95
CA LEU A 774 -4.12 39.60 10.80
C LEU A 774 -5.39 39.80 9.95
N PRO A 775 -6.51 40.24 10.53
CA PRO A 775 -7.79 40.30 9.83
C PRO A 775 -7.79 41.27 8.64
N GLN A 776 -6.93 42.29 8.68
CA GLN A 776 -6.80 43.29 7.62
C GLN A 776 -6.36 42.76 6.27
N PHE A 777 -5.66 41.61 6.27
CA PHE A 777 -5.19 40.97 5.03
C PHE A 777 -6.15 39.92 4.47
N GLY A 778 -7.14 39.47 5.24
CA GLY A 778 -8.09 38.45 4.82
C GLY A 778 -7.39 37.14 4.40
N LYS A 779 -7.75 36.62 3.24
CA LYS A 779 -7.11 35.41 2.67
C LYS A 779 -5.90 35.79 1.81
N ILE A 780 -4.73 35.51 2.29
CA ILE A 780 -3.45 35.74 1.61
C ILE A 780 -2.95 34.45 0.90
N PRO A 781 -2.12 34.56 -0.15
CA PRO A 781 -1.47 33.38 -0.72
C PRO A 781 -0.60 32.66 0.32
N SER A 782 -0.61 31.33 0.29
CA SER A 782 0.33 30.52 1.08
C SER A 782 1.77 30.69 0.55
N LEU A 783 2.77 30.48 1.41
CA LEU A 783 4.17 30.38 0.97
C LEU A 783 4.38 29.26 -0.04
N PHE A 784 3.54 28.24 0.02
CA PHE A 784 3.58 27.07 -0.87
C PHE A 784 2.62 27.20 -2.07
N ASP A 785 2.08 28.39 -2.31
CA ASP A 785 1.21 28.66 -3.45
C ASP A 785 2.02 28.69 -4.74
N LEU A 786 1.79 27.68 -5.60
CA LEU A 786 2.48 27.50 -6.88
C LEU A 786 1.44 27.27 -7.97
N PRO A 787 0.83 28.34 -8.52
CA PRO A 787 -0.29 28.25 -9.45
C PRO A 787 -0.06 27.32 -10.64
N HIS A 788 1.13 27.34 -11.23
CA HIS A 788 1.44 26.52 -12.39
C HIS A 788 2.75 25.77 -12.16
N ASN A 789 2.73 24.46 -12.37
CA ASN A 789 3.90 23.60 -12.35
C ASN A 789 3.80 22.62 -13.54
N PHE A 790 4.70 22.76 -14.49
CA PHE A 790 4.75 21.94 -15.69
C PHE A 790 6.08 21.23 -15.77
N ASN A 791 6.05 19.94 -16.03
CA ASN A 791 7.24 19.12 -16.27
C ASN A 791 7.00 18.26 -17.51
N ALA A 792 7.96 18.23 -18.41
CA ALA A 792 7.94 17.36 -19.58
C ALA A 792 9.31 16.76 -19.82
N PHE A 793 9.33 15.49 -20.15
CA PHE A 793 10.53 14.71 -20.34
C PHE A 793 10.40 13.76 -21.51
N VAL A 794 11.47 13.63 -22.26
CA VAL A 794 11.55 12.74 -23.41
C VAL A 794 12.85 11.96 -23.30
N SER A 795 12.75 10.64 -23.38
CA SER A 795 13.90 9.73 -23.35
C SER A 795 13.92 8.89 -24.62
N TYR A 796 15.07 8.80 -25.26
CA TYR A 796 15.28 8.01 -26.47
C TYR A 796 16.38 6.98 -26.25
N LYS A 797 16.02 5.71 -26.40
CA LYS A 797 16.96 4.56 -26.30
C LYS A 797 17.64 4.36 -27.64
N MET A 798 18.89 4.80 -27.77
CA MET A 798 19.61 4.83 -29.05
C MET A 798 19.96 3.43 -29.57
N PHE A 799 20.58 2.58 -28.73
CA PHE A 799 20.97 1.20 -29.02
C PHE A 799 20.50 0.25 -27.88
N LYS A 800 21.20 -0.87 -27.67
CA LYS A 800 20.83 -1.80 -26.57
C LYS A 800 20.90 -1.15 -25.18
N HIS A 801 21.78 -0.19 -24.95
CA HIS A 801 22.09 0.34 -23.62
C HIS A 801 22.10 1.86 -23.45
N PRO A 802 22.54 2.72 -24.41
CA PRO A 802 22.57 4.14 -24.17
C PRO A 802 21.17 4.78 -24.30
N THR A 803 20.84 5.64 -23.33
CA THR A 803 19.59 6.41 -23.31
C THR A 803 19.93 7.90 -23.20
N PHE A 804 19.41 8.69 -24.13
CA PHE A 804 19.46 10.14 -24.05
C PHE A 804 18.14 10.65 -23.49
N THR A 805 18.20 11.57 -22.52
CA THR A 805 17.02 12.17 -21.92
C THR A 805 17.14 13.68 -21.92
N ILE A 806 16.09 14.35 -22.35
CA ILE A 806 15.91 15.79 -22.22
C ILE A 806 14.64 16.08 -21.43
N GLY A 807 14.69 17.10 -20.58
CA GLY A 807 13.56 17.48 -19.77
C GLY A 807 13.45 18.98 -19.60
N THR A 808 12.22 19.44 -19.41
CA THR A 808 11.94 20.84 -19.07
C THR A 808 11.06 20.90 -17.83
N THR A 809 11.32 21.89 -17.00
CA THR A 809 10.51 22.23 -15.83
C THR A 809 10.17 23.71 -15.89
N ILE A 810 8.89 24.04 -15.80
CA ILE A 810 8.39 25.43 -15.79
C ILE A 810 7.45 25.56 -14.60
N TYR A 811 7.69 26.54 -13.74
CA TYR A 811 6.81 26.79 -12.60
C TYR A 811 6.65 28.28 -12.31
N SER A 812 5.50 28.66 -11.77
CA SER A 812 5.23 30.01 -11.30
C SER A 812 6.24 30.38 -10.24
N GLY A 813 6.63 31.65 -10.19
CA GLY A 813 7.45 32.18 -9.11
C GLY A 813 6.75 31.96 -7.75
N LYS A 814 7.54 31.87 -6.72
CA LYS A 814 7.11 31.69 -5.34
C LYS A 814 7.03 33.02 -4.63
N PHE A 815 6.35 33.07 -3.49
CA PHE A 815 6.44 34.23 -2.62
C PHE A 815 7.73 34.13 -1.80
N PRO A 816 8.57 35.21 -1.79
CA PRO A 816 9.70 35.25 -0.88
C PRO A 816 9.21 35.13 0.57
N TYR A 817 9.98 34.47 1.41
CA TYR A 817 9.63 34.30 2.81
C TYR A 817 9.46 35.65 3.55
N ASP A 818 10.27 36.63 3.21
CA ASP A 818 10.38 37.96 3.83
C ASP A 818 9.53 39.02 3.12
N SER A 819 8.45 38.64 2.44
CA SER A 819 7.62 39.60 1.71
C SER A 819 6.64 40.32 2.61
N PHE A 820 7.15 40.95 3.67
CA PHE A 820 6.40 41.94 4.39
C PHE A 820 7.15 43.28 4.39
N TYR A 821 6.38 44.34 4.15
CA TYR A 821 6.86 45.68 4.25
C TYR A 821 6.10 46.38 5.39
N GLY A 822 6.82 47.01 6.31
CA GLY A 822 6.27 47.85 7.37
C GLY A 822 6.55 49.32 7.07
N ASP A 823 5.67 50.19 7.56
CA ASP A 823 5.89 51.64 7.58
C ASP A 823 6.98 52.00 8.62
N GLU A 824 7.34 53.28 8.67
CA GLU A 824 8.30 53.85 9.64
C GLU A 824 7.90 53.59 11.12
N ASN A 825 6.64 53.27 11.40
CA ASN A 825 6.08 52.93 12.69
C ASN A 825 5.96 51.40 12.91
N ASN A 826 6.62 50.56 12.10
CA ASN A 826 6.51 49.10 12.12
C ASN A 826 5.11 48.53 11.91
N ARG A 827 4.20 49.27 11.27
CA ARG A 827 2.91 48.78 10.89
C ARG A 827 3.05 47.97 9.63
N LEU A 828 2.50 46.78 9.64
CA LEU A 828 2.53 45.88 8.51
C LEU A 828 1.59 46.40 7.41
N GLU A 829 2.15 46.94 6.31
CA GLU A 829 1.37 47.47 5.19
C GLU A 829 1.04 46.40 4.17
N THR A 830 2.00 45.51 3.90
CA THR A 830 1.82 44.46 2.87
C THR A 830 2.33 43.12 3.38
N PHE A 831 1.68 42.03 2.96
CA PHE A 831 2.05 40.67 3.31
C PHE A 831 1.86 39.74 2.12
N ARG A 832 2.95 39.19 1.58
CA ARG A 832 2.95 38.24 0.42
C ARG A 832 2.23 38.79 -0.81
N THR A 833 2.49 40.03 -1.20
CA THR A 833 1.85 40.68 -2.36
C THR A 833 2.61 40.49 -3.65
N GLN A 834 3.94 40.35 -3.59
CA GLN A 834 4.79 40.22 -4.78
C GLN A 834 5.35 38.81 -4.92
N ARG A 835 5.18 38.22 -6.10
CA ARG A 835 5.65 36.90 -6.45
C ARG A 835 6.93 37.01 -7.29
N ASP A 836 7.87 36.08 -7.12
CA ASP A 836 9.02 35.94 -8.00
C ASP A 836 8.60 35.68 -9.44
N PRO A 837 9.44 36.00 -10.42
CA PRO A 837 9.18 35.66 -11.82
C PRO A 837 9.01 34.16 -12.06
N THR A 838 8.25 33.81 -13.09
CA THR A 838 8.14 32.43 -13.56
C THR A 838 9.51 31.85 -13.87
N ARG A 839 9.80 30.64 -13.40
CA ARG A 839 11.06 29.93 -13.61
C ARG A 839 10.90 28.87 -14.69
N TYR A 840 11.93 28.71 -15.50
CA TYR A 840 12.02 27.67 -16.51
C TYR A 840 13.43 27.10 -16.54
N ARG A 841 13.52 25.80 -16.75
CA ARG A 841 14.76 25.05 -16.77
C ARG A 841 14.69 23.97 -17.85
N ILE A 842 15.79 23.78 -18.55
CA ILE A 842 16.01 22.66 -19.47
C ILE A 842 17.24 21.89 -19.00
N ASP A 843 17.12 20.60 -18.91
CA ASP A 843 18.15 19.67 -18.50
C ASP A 843 18.34 18.58 -19.56
N ALA A 844 19.54 18.01 -19.68
CA ALA A 844 19.79 16.86 -20.55
C ALA A 844 20.75 15.86 -19.88
N SER A 845 20.56 14.59 -20.12
CA SER A 845 21.46 13.54 -19.66
C SER A 845 21.65 12.44 -20.69
N TYR A 846 22.78 11.78 -20.59
CA TYR A 846 23.12 10.58 -21.33
C TYR A 846 23.51 9.48 -20.36
N ASP A 847 22.79 8.37 -20.43
CA ASP A 847 22.97 7.18 -19.58
C ASP A 847 23.53 6.04 -20.42
N PHE A 848 24.63 5.47 -19.97
CA PHE A 848 25.26 4.31 -20.59
C PHE A 848 25.35 3.16 -19.60
N ARG A 849 24.93 1.96 -20.02
CA ARG A 849 25.02 0.73 -19.22
C ARG A 849 25.80 -0.31 -20.01
N LYS A 850 26.67 -1.04 -19.32
CA LYS A 850 27.38 -2.19 -19.86
C LYS A 850 27.42 -3.31 -18.84
N GLU A 851 26.96 -4.47 -19.27
CA GLU A 851 27.00 -5.69 -18.45
C GLU A 851 28.19 -6.54 -18.91
N PHE A 852 28.98 -6.96 -17.93
CA PHE A 852 30.05 -7.91 -18.05
C PHE A 852 29.62 -9.24 -17.41
N LYS A 853 30.40 -10.33 -17.63
CA LYS A 853 30.09 -11.65 -17.09
C LYS A 853 29.87 -11.66 -15.56
N HIS A 854 30.63 -10.82 -14.81
CA HIS A 854 30.60 -10.77 -13.34
C HIS A 854 30.46 -9.37 -12.78
N ALA A 855 30.20 -8.37 -13.63
CA ALA A 855 30.08 -6.99 -13.20
C ALA A 855 29.12 -6.18 -14.07
N LYS A 856 28.57 -5.12 -13.50
CA LYS A 856 27.73 -4.15 -14.23
C LYS A 856 28.34 -2.76 -14.05
N PHE A 857 28.49 -2.05 -15.15
CA PHE A 857 28.99 -0.69 -15.17
C PHE A 857 27.89 0.25 -15.65
N PHE A 858 27.70 1.34 -14.90
CA PHE A 858 26.75 2.38 -15.23
C PHE A 858 27.45 3.73 -15.20
N LEU A 859 27.28 4.51 -16.27
CA LEU A 859 27.80 5.88 -16.42
C LEU A 859 26.64 6.80 -16.79
N ARG A 860 26.54 7.89 -16.09
CA ARG A 860 25.65 9.02 -16.40
C ARG A 860 26.50 10.27 -16.52
N PHE A 861 26.19 11.12 -17.51
CA PHE A 861 26.64 12.50 -17.55
C PHE A 861 25.55 13.39 -18.14
N GLY A 862 25.52 14.66 -17.77
CA GLY A 862 24.50 15.56 -18.25
C GLY A 862 24.78 17.02 -17.91
N LEU A 863 23.85 17.84 -18.33
CA LEU A 863 23.84 19.29 -18.09
C LEU A 863 22.54 19.66 -17.39
N TYR A 864 22.66 20.30 -16.25
CA TYR A 864 21.56 20.84 -15.49
C TYR A 864 21.42 22.33 -15.80
N ASN A 865 20.20 22.80 -16.06
CA ASN A 865 19.88 24.19 -16.40
C ASN A 865 20.68 24.73 -17.61
N ILE A 866 20.54 24.08 -18.75
CA ILE A 866 21.27 24.41 -20.00
C ILE A 866 21.10 25.89 -20.41
N LEU A 867 19.96 26.49 -20.08
CA LEU A 867 19.64 27.88 -20.42
C LEU A 867 20.40 28.92 -19.57
N GLY A 868 21.05 28.46 -18.51
CA GLY A 868 21.88 29.33 -17.68
C GLY A 868 21.13 30.42 -16.91
N ASN A 869 19.81 30.32 -16.80
CA ASN A 869 19.04 31.31 -16.05
C ASN A 869 19.42 31.24 -14.56
N PRO A 870 19.85 32.34 -13.94
CA PRO A 870 20.20 32.34 -12.54
C PRO A 870 18.94 32.10 -11.71
N SER A 871 18.75 30.87 -11.25
CA SER A 871 17.71 30.59 -10.25
C SER A 871 18.33 30.90 -8.88
N LYS A 872 18.03 32.04 -8.33
CA LYS A 872 18.45 32.41 -6.97
C LYS A 872 17.96 31.40 -5.90
N ASP A 873 17.00 30.57 -6.22
CA ASP A 873 16.24 29.77 -5.25
C ASP A 873 16.51 28.27 -5.24
N GLU A 874 16.95 27.66 -6.33
CA GLU A 874 17.19 26.22 -6.37
C GLU A 874 18.57 25.81 -5.84
N LEU A 875 19.54 26.74 -5.89
CA LEU A 875 20.87 26.58 -5.38
C LEU A 875 21.29 27.82 -4.57
N SER A 876 20.38 28.42 -3.82
CA SER A 876 20.63 29.59 -3.00
C SER A 876 21.50 29.31 -1.76
N PHE A 877 22.01 28.09 -1.61
CA PHE A 877 23.29 27.96 -0.94
C PHE A 877 24.30 28.62 -1.85
N ASN A 878 24.96 29.60 -1.31
CA ASN A 878 26.21 30.09 -1.85
C ASN A 878 27.20 28.94 -2.10
N PHE A 879 26.93 28.07 -3.05
CA PHE A 879 27.91 27.56 -3.95
C PHE A 879 28.39 28.81 -4.69
N SER A 880 29.04 29.72 -3.99
CA SER A 880 29.72 30.85 -4.57
C SER A 880 31.00 30.41 -5.25
N TYR A 881 31.03 29.20 -5.80
CA TYR A 881 31.68 29.08 -7.07
C TYR A 881 30.91 30.02 -7.99
N LYS A 882 31.53 31.06 -8.41
CA LYS A 882 31.14 31.92 -9.55
C LYS A 882 30.88 31.07 -10.81
N LEU A 883 30.03 30.11 -10.75
CA LEU A 883 29.29 29.58 -11.88
C LEU A 883 28.20 30.63 -12.16
N ASN A 884 28.68 31.85 -12.44
CA ASN A 884 27.88 32.94 -12.96
C ASN A 884 27.28 32.51 -14.27
N GLY A 885 26.21 31.74 -14.26
CA GLY A 885 25.59 31.37 -15.52
C GLY A 885 24.81 30.06 -15.48
N GLY A 886 24.61 29.47 -14.34
CA GLY A 886 23.53 28.52 -14.16
C GLY A 886 23.57 27.16 -14.86
N CYS A 887 24.42 26.90 -15.85
CA CYS A 887 24.57 25.59 -16.47
C CYS A 887 25.56 24.74 -15.66
N ILE A 888 25.10 23.65 -15.06
CA ILE A 888 25.92 22.79 -14.19
C ILE A 888 26.12 21.43 -14.87
N PRO A 889 27.36 21.07 -15.24
CA PRO A 889 27.64 19.71 -15.65
C PRO A 889 27.55 18.75 -14.44
N PHE A 890 27.00 17.57 -14.66
CA PHE A 890 26.94 16.54 -13.65
C PHE A 890 27.33 15.18 -14.23
N GLY A 891 27.80 14.30 -13.37
CA GLY A 891 28.16 12.94 -13.73
C GLY A 891 28.06 11.98 -12.57
N ALA A 892 27.81 10.71 -12.87
CA ALA A 892 27.80 9.64 -11.90
C ALA A 892 28.30 8.34 -12.53
N ILE A 893 29.07 7.59 -11.76
CA ILE A 893 29.61 6.29 -12.14
C ILE A 893 29.20 5.28 -11.08
N THR A 894 28.66 4.14 -11.49
CA THR A 894 28.38 3.01 -10.60
C THR A 894 29.01 1.74 -11.15
N TYR A 895 29.68 1.02 -10.29
CA TYR A 895 30.29 -0.27 -10.59
C TYR A 895 29.79 -1.31 -9.59
N LYS A 896 29.10 -2.36 -10.11
CA LYS A 896 28.57 -3.47 -9.32
C LYS A 896 29.31 -4.76 -9.71
N PHE A 897 29.85 -5.53 -8.71
CA PHE A 897 30.65 -6.74 -8.92
C PHE A 897 30.42 -7.79 -7.85
#